data_70202a6457741df7bdac7f66427bd0db
#
_entry.id   70202a6457741df7bdac7f66427bd0db
#
_cell.length_a   1.000
_cell.length_b   1.000
_cell.length_c   1.000
_cell.angle_alpha   90.00
_cell.angle_beta   90.00
_cell.angle_gamma   90.00
#
_symmetry.space_group_name_H-M   'P 1'
#
loop_
_entity.id
_entity.type
_entity.pdbx_description
1 polymer ?
#
loop_
_entity_poly.entity_id
_entity_poly.type
_entity_poly.pdbx_seq_one_letter_code
_entity_poly.pdbx_strand_id
1 'polypeptide(L)'
;MSPIQVVVFALSRIFLLLFRLIKLIITPIQKSLGYLFGDYFDELDRKYRYKEDWYIIPYFLKSVFCYIIDVRRHRFQNWYLFIKQVQQNGDHLAISYTRPMAEKGEFQLETFTYIETYNIVLRLSHILHFDYNVQAGDYVAIDCTNKPLFVFLWLSLWNIGAIPAFLNYNTKGTPLVHSLKISNITQVFIDPDASNPIRESEEEIKNALPDVKLNYLEEQDLMHELLNSQSPEFLQQDNVRRPLGLTDFKPSMLIYTSGTTGLPKSAIMSWRKSSVGCQVFGHVLHMTNESTVFTAMPLFHSTAALLGACAILSHGGCLALSHKFSASTFWKQVYLTGATHIQYVGEVCRYLLHTPISKYEKMHKVKVAYGNGLRPDIWQDFRKRFNIEVIGEFYAATEAPFATTTFQKGDFGIGACRNYGTIIQWFLSFQQTLVRMDPNDDSVIYRNSKGFCEVAPVGEPGEMLMRIFFPKKPETSFQGYLGNAKETKSKVVRDVFRRGDAWYRCGDLLKADEYGLWYFLDRMGDTFRWKSENVSTTEVEDQLTASNKEQYAQVLVVGIKVPKYEGRAGFAVIKLTDNSLDITAKTKLLNDSLGRLNLPSYAMPLFVKFVDEIKMTDNHKILKKVYREQKLPKGLDGNDTIFWLKNYKRYEVLTAADWEAIDAQTIKL
;
A
#
# COMPACT_ATOMS: atom_id res chain seq x y z
N MET A 1 31.64 16.86 3.97
CA MET A 1 30.53 16.90 4.99
C MET A 1 30.21 18.32 5.31
N SER A 2 28.93 18.67 5.32
CA SER A 2 28.57 19.88 6.08
C SER A 2 28.83 19.61 7.55
N PRO A 3 29.18 20.63 8.36
CA PRO A 3 29.38 20.50 9.80
C PRO A 3 28.19 19.80 10.50
N ILE A 4 26.98 20.00 9.99
CA ILE A 4 25.74 19.38 10.48
C ILE A 4 25.74 17.85 10.28
N GLN A 5 26.27 17.35 9.18
CA GLN A 5 26.37 15.92 8.92
C GLN A 5 27.41 15.22 9.80
N VAL A 6 28.49 15.92 10.17
CA VAL A 6 29.49 15.44 11.14
C VAL A 6 28.89 15.32 12.53
N VAL A 7 28.13 16.34 12.94
CA VAL A 7 27.45 16.38 14.24
C VAL A 7 26.39 15.29 14.34
N VAL A 8 25.55 15.11 13.32
CA VAL A 8 24.53 14.03 13.28
C VAL A 8 25.19 12.65 13.32
N PHE A 9 26.34 12.46 12.65
CA PHE A 9 27.10 11.22 12.69
C PHE A 9 27.70 10.94 14.07
N ALA A 10 28.34 11.92 14.68
CA ALA A 10 28.92 11.78 16.01
C ALA A 10 27.82 11.54 17.06
N LEU A 11 26.74 12.31 16.99
CA LEU A 11 25.59 12.17 17.88
C LEU A 11 24.90 10.80 17.72
N SER A 12 24.75 10.27 16.50
CA SER A 12 24.14 8.96 16.30
C SER A 12 25.01 7.81 16.82
N ARG A 13 26.36 7.91 16.73
CA ARG A 13 27.28 6.93 17.34
C ARG A 13 27.29 7.01 18.87
N ILE A 14 27.33 8.22 19.40
CA ILE A 14 27.29 8.45 20.85
C ILE A 14 25.95 7.95 21.39
N PHE A 15 24.86 8.23 20.71
CA PHE A 15 23.53 7.78 21.10
C PHE A 15 23.37 6.26 21.01
N LEU A 16 23.90 5.59 19.97
CA LEU A 16 23.93 4.13 19.86
C LEU A 16 24.77 3.47 20.96
N LEU A 17 25.91 4.05 21.30
CA LEU A 17 26.76 3.59 22.40
C LEU A 17 26.08 3.82 23.76
N LEU A 18 25.54 5.00 23.99
CA LEU A 18 24.75 5.33 25.19
C LEU A 18 23.52 4.42 25.30
N PHE A 19 22.81 4.18 24.21
CA PHE A 19 21.64 3.31 24.20
C PHE A 19 22.01 1.85 24.50
N ARG A 20 23.15 1.33 23.97
CA ARG A 20 23.66 0.00 24.31
C ARG A 20 24.07 -0.10 25.78
N LEU A 21 24.75 0.93 26.31
CA LEU A 21 25.12 1.03 27.74
C LEU A 21 23.89 1.11 28.63
N ILE A 22 22.94 1.95 28.27
CA ILE A 22 21.66 2.09 28.97
C ILE A 22 20.90 0.76 28.95
N LYS A 23 20.85 0.04 27.82
CA LYS A 23 20.23 -1.27 27.70
C LYS A 23 20.91 -2.32 28.57
N LEU A 24 22.25 -2.30 28.65
CA LEU A 24 23.05 -3.21 29.46
C LEU A 24 22.82 -3.01 30.98
N ILE A 25 22.57 -1.75 31.39
CA ILE A 25 22.36 -1.38 32.80
C ILE A 25 20.87 -1.50 33.17
N ILE A 26 19.97 -1.01 32.31
CA ILE A 26 18.54 -0.94 32.63
C ILE A 26 17.85 -2.31 32.49
N THR A 27 18.26 -3.19 31.55
CA THR A 27 17.59 -4.48 31.37
C THR A 27 17.65 -5.38 32.63
N PRO A 28 18.80 -5.53 33.32
CA PRO A 28 18.84 -6.26 34.60
C PRO A 28 18.04 -5.58 35.70
N ILE A 29 18.10 -4.24 35.76
CA ILE A 29 17.34 -3.44 36.74
C ILE A 29 15.84 -3.56 36.48
N GLN A 30 15.38 -3.49 35.21
CA GLN A 30 13.99 -3.72 34.85
C GLN A 30 13.50 -5.13 35.19
N LYS A 31 14.34 -6.16 34.99
CA LYS A 31 14.00 -7.53 35.40
C LYS A 31 13.83 -7.63 36.92
N SER A 32 14.69 -7.01 37.69
CA SER A 32 14.62 -7.03 39.17
C SER A 32 13.48 -6.15 39.72
N LEU A 33 13.26 -4.98 39.14
CA LEU A 33 12.16 -4.08 39.51
C LEU A 33 10.81 -4.57 38.98
N GLY A 34 10.78 -5.29 37.85
CA GLY A 34 9.56 -5.90 37.31
C GLY A 34 8.95 -6.96 38.24
N TYR A 35 9.79 -7.62 39.06
CA TYR A 35 9.30 -8.50 40.12
C TYR A 35 8.62 -7.77 41.29
N LEU A 36 9.01 -6.53 41.55
CA LEU A 36 8.51 -5.74 42.67
C LEU A 36 7.42 -4.73 42.29
N PHE A 37 7.42 -4.26 41.03
CA PHE A 37 6.58 -3.15 40.56
C PHE A 37 5.99 -3.42 39.16
N GLY A 38 5.76 -4.69 38.79
CA GLY A 38 5.32 -5.09 37.44
C GLY A 38 4.07 -4.33 36.96
N ASP A 39 3.06 -4.25 37.82
CA ASP A 39 1.80 -3.57 37.48
C ASP A 39 2.00 -2.07 37.22
N TYR A 40 2.87 -1.40 37.98
CA TYR A 40 3.17 0.03 37.79
C TYR A 40 3.93 0.28 36.47
N PHE A 41 4.88 -0.60 36.12
CA PHE A 41 5.57 -0.49 34.84
C PHE A 41 4.67 -0.81 33.66
N ASP A 42 3.73 -1.72 33.79
CA ASP A 42 2.75 -2.02 32.76
C ASP A 42 1.73 -0.87 32.58
N GLU A 43 1.35 -0.19 33.67
CA GLU A 43 0.54 1.02 33.60
C GLU A 43 1.29 2.19 32.93
N LEU A 44 2.56 2.39 33.28
CA LEU A 44 3.42 3.38 32.59
C LEU A 44 3.56 3.03 31.11
N ASP A 45 3.72 1.77 30.77
CA ASP A 45 3.85 1.35 29.37
C ASP A 45 2.52 1.54 28.61
N ARG A 46 1.38 1.27 29.21
CA ARG A 46 0.06 1.58 28.61
C ARG A 46 -0.05 3.07 28.28
N LYS A 47 0.42 3.93 29.17
CA LYS A 47 0.33 5.39 29.01
C LYS A 47 1.37 5.97 28.03
N TYR A 48 2.62 5.54 28.13
CA TYR A 48 3.74 6.13 27.41
C TYR A 48 4.30 5.25 26.29
N ARG A 49 3.94 3.96 26.26
CA ARG A 49 4.38 2.98 25.27
C ARG A 49 5.89 2.95 25.08
N TYR A 50 6.64 3.06 26.18
CA TYR A 50 8.09 3.10 26.14
C TYR A 50 8.72 1.80 25.63
N LYS A 51 8.04 0.64 25.79
CA LYS A 51 8.50 -0.65 25.27
C LYS A 51 8.58 -0.64 23.73
N GLU A 52 7.60 -0.01 23.06
CA GLU A 52 7.60 0.18 21.61
C GLU A 52 8.78 1.06 21.17
N ASP A 53 8.99 2.20 21.81
CA ASP A 53 10.12 3.09 21.53
C ASP A 53 11.46 2.36 21.72
N TRP A 54 11.58 1.64 22.83
CA TRP A 54 12.78 0.86 23.16
C TRP A 54 13.10 -0.21 22.12
N TYR A 55 12.04 -0.74 21.49
CA TYR A 55 12.16 -1.72 20.44
C TYR A 55 12.58 -1.08 19.09
N ILE A 56 11.92 -0.01 18.67
CA ILE A 56 12.07 0.57 17.32
C ILE A 56 13.31 1.46 17.19
N ILE A 57 13.65 2.25 18.22
CA ILE A 57 14.75 3.24 18.17
C ILE A 57 16.09 2.66 17.69
N PRO A 58 16.57 1.50 18.19
CA PRO A 58 17.85 0.95 17.74
C PRO A 58 17.88 0.63 16.25
N TYR A 59 16.79 0.09 15.72
CA TYR A 59 16.68 -0.29 14.31
C TYR A 59 16.60 0.94 13.41
N PHE A 60 15.84 1.94 13.83
CA PHE A 60 15.77 3.22 13.14
C PHE A 60 17.14 3.89 13.06
N LEU A 61 17.83 4.01 14.18
CA LEU A 61 19.17 4.59 14.26
C LEU A 61 20.20 3.80 13.43
N LYS A 62 20.13 2.46 13.47
CA LYS A 62 20.99 1.61 12.64
C LYS A 62 20.77 1.88 11.15
N SER A 63 19.51 1.94 10.72
CA SER A 63 19.16 2.18 9.31
C SER A 63 19.63 3.56 8.85
N VAL A 64 19.36 4.60 9.65
CA VAL A 64 19.83 5.97 9.37
C VAL A 64 21.36 6.03 9.31
N PHE A 65 22.04 5.36 10.21
CA PHE A 65 23.50 5.31 10.25
C PHE A 65 24.09 4.61 9.00
N CYS A 66 23.58 3.43 8.64
CA CYS A 66 23.99 2.72 7.43
C CYS A 66 23.78 3.59 6.19
N TYR A 67 22.61 4.22 6.08
CA TYR A 67 22.28 5.11 4.98
C TYR A 67 23.24 6.31 4.88
N ILE A 68 23.60 6.97 5.98
CA ILE A 68 24.58 8.08 5.96
C ILE A 68 25.92 7.62 5.40
N ILE A 69 26.35 6.39 5.76
CA ILE A 69 27.58 5.79 5.22
C ILE A 69 27.44 5.53 3.72
N ASP A 70 26.31 4.95 3.29
CA ASP A 70 26.06 4.60 1.90
C ASP A 70 25.97 5.84 1.00
N VAL A 71 25.31 6.91 1.48
CA VAL A 71 25.29 8.20 0.79
C VAL A 71 26.70 8.79 0.64
N ARG A 72 27.55 8.72 1.68
CA ARG A 72 28.94 9.19 1.61
C ARG A 72 29.80 8.40 0.64
N ARG A 73 29.55 7.09 0.58
CA ARG A 73 30.24 6.21 -0.36
C ARG A 73 29.65 6.26 -1.76
N HIS A 74 28.61 7.07 -1.98
CA HIS A 74 27.81 7.07 -3.20
C HIS A 74 27.27 5.67 -3.56
N ARG A 75 26.92 4.87 -2.55
CA ARG A 75 26.40 3.50 -2.68
C ARG A 75 25.01 3.34 -2.07
N PHE A 76 24.17 4.38 -2.16
CA PHE A 76 22.80 4.41 -1.62
C PHE A 76 21.76 3.70 -2.51
N GLN A 77 22.13 3.25 -3.70
CA GLN A 77 21.23 2.54 -4.61
C GLN A 77 21.01 1.10 -4.12
N ASN A 78 19.81 0.57 -4.34
CA ASN A 78 19.45 -0.80 -3.97
C ASN A 78 20.33 -1.86 -4.65
N TRP A 79 20.90 -1.58 -5.81
CA TRP A 79 21.88 -2.44 -6.44
C TRP A 79 23.05 -2.79 -5.51
N TYR A 80 23.59 -1.81 -4.81
CA TYR A 80 24.70 -2.07 -3.87
C TYR A 80 24.25 -2.81 -2.60
N LEU A 81 22.98 -2.63 -2.18
CA LEU A 81 22.41 -3.42 -1.09
C LEU A 81 22.27 -4.89 -1.53
N PHE A 82 21.80 -5.13 -2.75
CA PHE A 82 21.72 -6.47 -3.33
C PHE A 82 23.12 -7.12 -3.43
N ILE A 83 24.11 -6.45 -4.02
CA ILE A 83 25.51 -6.95 -4.12
C ILE A 83 26.08 -7.29 -2.75
N LYS A 84 25.81 -6.47 -1.74
CA LYS A 84 26.21 -6.77 -0.36
C LYS A 84 25.63 -8.10 0.13
N GLN A 85 24.37 -8.38 -0.20
CA GLN A 85 23.74 -9.65 0.17
C GLN A 85 24.30 -10.82 -0.64
N VAL A 86 24.58 -10.65 -1.92
CA VAL A 86 25.31 -11.66 -2.71
C VAL A 86 26.62 -12.05 -2.05
N GLN A 87 27.38 -11.07 -1.55
CA GLN A 87 28.67 -11.30 -0.89
C GLN A 87 28.54 -11.95 0.50
N GLN A 88 27.46 -11.66 1.23
CA GLN A 88 27.27 -12.14 2.62
C GLN A 88 26.43 -13.41 2.72
N ASN A 89 25.49 -13.59 1.81
CA ASN A 89 24.45 -14.62 1.83
C ASN A 89 24.33 -15.33 0.46
N GLY A 90 25.41 -15.50 -0.30
CA GLY A 90 25.39 -16.00 -1.68
C GLY A 90 24.59 -17.28 -1.89
N ASP A 91 24.73 -18.24 -0.98
CA ASP A 91 24.06 -19.55 -1.04
C ASP A 91 22.64 -19.55 -0.43
N HIS A 92 22.20 -18.43 0.19
CA HIS A 92 20.83 -18.29 0.68
C HIS A 92 19.86 -18.06 -0.47
N LEU A 93 18.60 -18.48 -0.30
CA LEU A 93 17.55 -18.20 -1.28
C LEU A 93 17.27 -16.71 -1.34
N ALA A 94 17.32 -16.15 -2.55
CA ALA A 94 16.90 -14.79 -2.84
C ALA A 94 15.44 -14.77 -3.35
N ILE A 95 15.07 -15.74 -4.20
CA ILE A 95 13.75 -15.83 -4.82
C ILE A 95 13.24 -17.26 -4.69
N SER A 96 11.98 -17.41 -4.35
CA SER A 96 11.21 -18.64 -4.55
C SER A 96 9.91 -18.32 -5.29
N TYR A 97 9.47 -19.20 -6.14
CA TYR A 97 8.29 -19.00 -6.97
C TYR A 97 7.46 -20.28 -7.05
N THR A 98 6.17 -20.15 -6.78
CA THR A 98 5.21 -21.24 -6.96
C THR A 98 4.64 -21.18 -8.37
N ARG A 99 5.36 -21.80 -9.33
CA ARG A 99 4.92 -21.88 -10.74
C ARG A 99 3.65 -22.73 -10.83
N PRO A 100 2.56 -22.19 -11.39
CA PRO A 100 1.35 -22.98 -11.61
C PRO A 100 1.62 -24.14 -12.56
N MET A 101 1.09 -25.32 -12.24
CA MET A 101 1.12 -26.49 -13.10
C MET A 101 -0.17 -26.59 -13.93
N ALA A 102 -0.19 -27.47 -14.93
CA ALA A 102 -1.37 -27.73 -15.75
C ALA A 102 -2.56 -28.25 -14.91
N GLU A 103 -2.28 -29.02 -13.87
CA GLU A 103 -3.27 -29.44 -12.88
C GLU A 103 -3.63 -28.28 -11.97
N LYS A 104 -4.92 -27.93 -11.93
CA LYS A 104 -5.42 -26.78 -11.18
C LYS A 104 -5.15 -26.91 -9.68
N GLY A 105 -4.46 -25.92 -9.14
CA GLY A 105 -4.13 -25.87 -7.71
C GLY A 105 -2.86 -26.64 -7.33
N GLU A 106 -2.12 -27.20 -8.30
CA GLU A 106 -0.79 -27.75 -8.12
C GLU A 106 0.29 -26.74 -8.54
N PHE A 107 1.44 -26.84 -7.88
CA PHE A 107 2.55 -25.88 -8.04
C PHE A 107 3.88 -26.61 -8.05
N GLN A 108 4.76 -26.18 -8.93
CA GLN A 108 6.18 -26.49 -8.88
C GLN A 108 6.91 -25.37 -8.16
N LEU A 109 7.71 -25.69 -7.15
CA LEU A 109 8.53 -24.71 -6.46
C LEU A 109 9.84 -24.50 -7.24
N GLU A 110 10.06 -23.29 -7.70
CA GLU A 110 11.31 -22.82 -8.29
C GLU A 110 12.05 -21.95 -7.30
N THR A 111 13.36 -22.09 -7.21
CA THR A 111 14.18 -21.35 -6.24
C THR A 111 15.45 -20.86 -6.90
N PHE A 112 15.90 -19.69 -6.49
CA PHE A 112 17.15 -19.07 -6.91
C PHE A 112 17.87 -18.51 -5.69
N THR A 113 19.13 -18.85 -5.52
CA THR A 113 20.01 -18.28 -4.49
C THR A 113 20.44 -16.86 -4.88
N TYR A 114 21.06 -16.13 -3.96
CA TYR A 114 21.59 -14.80 -4.26
C TYR A 114 22.65 -14.83 -5.35
N ILE A 115 23.52 -15.84 -5.35
CA ILE A 115 24.58 -15.94 -6.38
C ILE A 115 24.01 -16.36 -7.73
N GLU A 116 23.06 -17.28 -7.78
CA GLU A 116 22.37 -17.65 -9.02
C GLU A 116 21.60 -16.45 -9.59
N THR A 117 20.84 -15.74 -8.75
CA THR A 117 20.15 -14.51 -9.13
C THR A 117 21.11 -13.47 -9.69
N TYR A 118 22.26 -13.28 -9.05
CA TYR A 118 23.29 -12.34 -9.52
C TYR A 118 23.83 -12.72 -10.89
N ASN A 119 24.18 -13.98 -11.11
CA ASN A 119 24.70 -14.45 -12.40
C ASN A 119 23.65 -14.31 -13.52
N ILE A 120 22.40 -14.66 -13.25
CA ILE A 120 21.27 -14.46 -14.17
C ILE A 120 21.14 -12.97 -14.52
N VAL A 121 21.19 -12.10 -13.51
CA VAL A 121 21.09 -10.64 -13.70
C VAL A 121 22.23 -10.10 -14.54
N LEU A 122 23.47 -10.59 -14.39
CA LEU A 122 24.59 -10.14 -15.23
C LEU A 122 24.42 -10.55 -16.70
N ARG A 123 23.94 -11.77 -16.96
CA ARG A 123 23.67 -12.27 -18.32
C ARG A 123 22.52 -11.50 -18.97
N LEU A 124 21.42 -11.32 -18.23
CA LEU A 124 20.31 -10.50 -18.72
C LEU A 124 20.72 -9.05 -18.94
N SER A 125 21.60 -8.49 -18.11
CA SER A 125 22.18 -7.15 -18.36
C SER A 125 22.98 -7.08 -19.64
N HIS A 126 23.69 -8.15 -20.01
CA HIS A 126 24.39 -8.23 -21.29
C HIS A 126 23.41 -8.13 -22.45
N ILE A 127 22.37 -8.98 -22.44
CA ILE A 127 21.32 -9.00 -23.48
C ILE A 127 20.65 -7.63 -23.58
N LEU A 128 20.19 -7.06 -22.45
CA LEU A 128 19.53 -5.76 -22.45
C LEU A 128 20.42 -4.62 -22.97
N HIS A 129 21.70 -4.63 -22.60
CA HIS A 129 22.63 -3.55 -22.97
C HIS A 129 23.10 -3.66 -24.42
N PHE A 130 23.50 -4.84 -24.89
CA PHE A 130 24.12 -5.01 -26.19
C PHE A 130 23.09 -5.33 -27.29
N ASP A 131 22.14 -6.22 -27.05
CA ASP A 131 21.18 -6.64 -28.08
C ASP A 131 20.00 -5.66 -28.19
N TYR A 132 19.51 -5.16 -27.05
CA TYR A 132 18.42 -4.19 -27.02
C TYR A 132 18.88 -2.73 -26.89
N ASN A 133 20.19 -2.47 -26.73
CA ASN A 133 20.79 -1.13 -26.62
C ASN A 133 20.19 -0.29 -25.46
N VAL A 134 19.90 -0.91 -24.32
CA VAL A 134 19.47 -0.20 -23.10
C VAL A 134 20.67 0.53 -22.48
N GLN A 135 20.52 1.82 -22.21
CA GLN A 135 21.57 2.66 -21.67
C GLN A 135 21.26 3.18 -20.28
N ALA A 136 22.31 3.60 -19.56
CA ALA A 136 22.16 4.26 -18.26
C ALA A 136 21.33 5.56 -18.40
N GLY A 137 20.33 5.70 -17.55
CA GLY A 137 19.40 6.84 -17.56
C GLY A 137 18.13 6.62 -18.38
N ASP A 138 18.04 5.57 -19.19
CA ASP A 138 16.81 5.23 -19.91
C ASP A 138 15.67 4.89 -18.97
N TYR A 139 14.46 5.31 -19.34
CA TYR A 139 13.22 4.84 -18.72
C TYR A 139 12.71 3.63 -19.51
N VAL A 140 12.75 2.46 -18.89
CA VAL A 140 12.41 1.18 -19.54
C VAL A 140 11.23 0.55 -18.81
N ALA A 141 10.16 0.24 -19.54
CA ALA A 141 8.98 -0.37 -18.95
C ALA A 141 9.12 -1.90 -18.83
N ILE A 142 8.62 -2.43 -17.73
CA ILE A 142 8.44 -3.86 -17.49
C ILE A 142 6.94 -4.12 -17.46
N ASP A 143 6.45 -4.92 -18.41
CA ASP A 143 5.08 -5.42 -18.50
C ASP A 143 5.10 -6.93 -18.27
N CYS A 144 5.07 -7.33 -17.02
CA CYS A 144 5.32 -8.70 -16.62
C CYS A 144 4.44 -9.10 -15.45
N THR A 145 3.98 -10.34 -15.46
CA THR A 145 3.27 -10.97 -14.34
C THR A 145 4.21 -11.24 -13.16
N ASN A 146 3.67 -11.65 -12.02
CA ASN A 146 4.50 -12.01 -10.86
C ASN A 146 5.25 -13.30 -11.13
N LYS A 147 6.54 -13.20 -11.45
CA LYS A 147 7.45 -14.32 -11.65
C LYS A 147 8.91 -13.88 -11.47
N PRO A 148 9.88 -14.80 -11.38
CA PRO A 148 11.30 -14.44 -11.22
C PRO A 148 11.82 -13.51 -12.31
N LEU A 149 11.36 -13.65 -13.55
CA LEU A 149 11.75 -12.82 -14.69
C LEU A 149 11.50 -11.32 -14.42
N PHE A 150 10.42 -10.95 -13.73
CA PHE A 150 10.17 -9.56 -13.34
C PHE A 150 11.32 -9.01 -12.49
N VAL A 151 11.77 -9.79 -11.51
CA VAL A 151 12.85 -9.37 -10.58
C VAL A 151 14.19 -9.34 -11.31
N PHE A 152 14.45 -10.29 -12.22
CA PHE A 152 15.67 -10.32 -13.03
C PHE A 152 15.75 -9.10 -13.95
N LEU A 153 14.70 -8.75 -14.68
CA LEU A 153 14.61 -7.54 -15.50
C LEU A 153 14.85 -6.29 -14.66
N TRP A 154 14.17 -6.19 -13.53
CA TRP A 154 14.30 -5.05 -12.62
C TRP A 154 15.74 -4.85 -12.12
N LEU A 155 16.38 -5.90 -11.59
CA LEU A 155 17.76 -5.84 -11.09
C LEU A 155 18.77 -5.59 -12.23
N SER A 156 18.52 -6.13 -13.44
CA SER A 156 19.37 -5.92 -14.61
C SER A 156 19.34 -4.46 -15.09
N LEU A 157 18.16 -3.83 -15.09
CA LEU A 157 18.04 -2.41 -15.38
C LEU A 157 18.80 -1.56 -14.35
N TRP A 158 18.73 -1.91 -13.07
CA TRP A 158 19.51 -1.24 -12.04
C TRP A 158 21.01 -1.47 -12.20
N ASN A 159 21.46 -2.65 -12.63
CA ASN A 159 22.86 -2.91 -12.94
C ASN A 159 23.34 -2.01 -14.08
N ILE A 160 22.57 -1.88 -15.15
CA ILE A 160 22.90 -1.00 -16.30
C ILE A 160 22.90 0.48 -15.89
N GLY A 161 22.07 0.86 -14.91
CA GLY A 161 21.81 2.24 -14.49
C GLY A 161 20.58 2.85 -15.15
N ALA A 162 19.74 2.04 -15.78
CA ALA A 162 18.43 2.41 -16.31
C ALA A 162 17.37 2.46 -15.20
N ILE A 163 16.26 3.11 -15.46
CA ILE A 163 15.16 3.32 -14.52
C ILE A 163 13.97 2.48 -14.93
N PRO A 164 13.62 1.40 -14.20
CA PRO A 164 12.47 0.59 -14.52
C PRO A 164 11.16 1.34 -14.24
N ALA A 165 10.17 1.16 -15.12
CA ALA A 165 8.80 1.62 -14.96
C ALA A 165 7.87 0.39 -14.96
N PHE A 166 7.13 0.18 -13.87
CA PHE A 166 6.33 -1.02 -13.68
C PHE A 166 4.93 -0.82 -14.21
N LEU A 167 4.63 -1.39 -15.37
CA LEU A 167 3.29 -1.33 -15.95
C LEU A 167 2.34 -2.31 -15.26
N ASN A 168 1.09 -1.91 -15.16
CA ASN A 168 0.04 -2.85 -14.83
C ASN A 168 -0.35 -3.60 -16.11
N TYR A 169 -0.01 -4.87 -16.17
CA TYR A 169 -0.19 -5.76 -17.33
C TYR A 169 -1.67 -5.97 -17.75
N ASN A 170 -2.63 -5.46 -16.98
CA ASN A 170 -4.05 -5.45 -17.38
C ASN A 170 -4.47 -4.13 -18.05
N THR A 171 -3.57 -3.13 -18.09
CA THR A 171 -3.89 -1.82 -18.68
C THR A 171 -3.77 -1.87 -20.20
N LYS A 172 -4.78 -1.33 -20.90
CA LYS A 172 -4.82 -1.27 -22.36
C LYS A 172 -5.35 0.06 -22.86
N GLY A 173 -5.18 0.32 -24.16
CA GLY A 173 -5.67 1.52 -24.86
C GLY A 173 -5.08 2.81 -24.33
N THR A 174 -5.86 3.87 -24.34
CA THR A 174 -5.45 5.23 -23.96
C THR A 174 -4.73 5.34 -22.60
N PRO A 175 -5.14 4.65 -21.51
CA PRO A 175 -4.38 4.66 -20.25
C PRO A 175 -2.97 4.08 -20.36
N LEU A 176 -2.78 3.04 -21.18
CA LEU A 176 -1.45 2.46 -21.43
C LEU A 176 -0.57 3.43 -22.23
N VAL A 177 -1.07 3.95 -23.36
CA VAL A 177 -0.37 4.95 -24.17
C VAL A 177 0.01 6.16 -23.33
N HIS A 178 -0.92 6.65 -22.50
CA HIS A 178 -0.65 7.76 -21.57
C HIS A 178 0.50 7.44 -20.62
N SER A 179 0.53 6.24 -20.04
CA SER A 179 1.57 5.81 -19.10
C SER A 179 2.96 5.79 -19.75
N LEU A 180 3.05 5.26 -20.96
CA LEU A 180 4.29 5.24 -21.75
C LEU A 180 4.76 6.66 -22.08
N LYS A 181 3.85 7.50 -22.54
CA LYS A 181 4.14 8.88 -22.96
C LYS A 181 4.62 9.75 -21.80
N ILE A 182 3.89 9.77 -20.67
CA ILE A 182 4.18 10.66 -19.55
C ILE A 182 5.51 10.31 -18.86
N SER A 183 5.95 9.07 -19.00
CA SER A 183 7.19 8.55 -18.41
C SER A 183 8.36 8.55 -19.39
N ASN A 184 8.18 9.05 -20.62
CA ASN A 184 9.20 9.02 -21.68
C ASN A 184 9.81 7.63 -21.87
N ILE A 185 8.97 6.60 -21.90
CA ILE A 185 9.43 5.21 -22.07
C ILE A 185 10.00 5.04 -23.47
N THR A 186 11.20 4.47 -23.57
CA THR A 186 11.87 4.17 -24.83
C THR A 186 11.66 2.74 -25.28
N GLN A 187 11.54 1.82 -24.32
CA GLN A 187 11.38 0.38 -24.57
C GLN A 187 10.44 -0.25 -23.54
N VAL A 188 9.71 -1.25 -23.98
CA VAL A 188 8.84 -2.10 -23.13
C VAL A 188 9.31 -3.53 -23.27
N PHE A 189 9.63 -4.20 -22.18
CA PHE A 189 9.87 -5.64 -22.14
C PHE A 189 8.60 -6.34 -21.67
N ILE A 190 8.08 -7.23 -22.51
CA ILE A 190 6.73 -7.79 -22.42
C ILE A 190 6.82 -9.29 -22.18
N ASP A 191 6.33 -9.73 -21.01
CA ASP A 191 6.16 -11.13 -20.68
C ASP A 191 5.06 -11.76 -21.56
N PRO A 192 5.25 -12.97 -22.09
CA PRO A 192 4.22 -13.69 -22.86
C PRO A 192 2.86 -13.76 -22.17
N ASP A 193 2.86 -13.99 -20.83
CA ASP A 193 1.65 -14.11 -20.03
C ASP A 193 0.91 -12.76 -19.86
N ALA A 194 1.60 -11.62 -20.07
CA ALA A 194 1.08 -10.26 -19.97
C ALA A 194 0.76 -9.62 -21.33
N SER A 195 1.07 -10.30 -22.43
CA SER A 195 1.16 -9.66 -23.76
C SER A 195 -0.16 -9.21 -24.38
N ASN A 196 -1.30 -9.79 -23.99
CA ASN A 196 -2.58 -9.54 -24.64
C ASN A 196 -3.03 -8.06 -24.60
N PRO A 197 -3.04 -7.35 -23.47
CA PRO A 197 -3.44 -5.94 -23.43
C PRO A 197 -2.56 -5.01 -24.28
N ILE A 198 -1.25 -5.30 -24.34
CA ILE A 198 -0.33 -4.54 -25.23
C ILE A 198 -0.61 -4.85 -26.69
N ARG A 199 -0.80 -6.12 -27.09
CA ARG A 199 -1.15 -6.51 -28.46
C ARG A 199 -2.44 -5.86 -28.93
N GLU A 200 -3.46 -5.81 -28.07
CA GLU A 200 -4.71 -5.09 -28.36
C GLU A 200 -4.52 -3.57 -28.54
N SER A 201 -3.48 -3.00 -27.96
CA SER A 201 -3.18 -1.57 -27.98
C SER A 201 -2.04 -1.20 -28.93
N GLU A 202 -1.46 -2.15 -29.65
CA GLU A 202 -0.20 -1.97 -30.39
C GLU A 202 -0.31 -0.90 -31.50
N GLU A 203 -1.44 -0.86 -32.20
CA GLU A 203 -1.69 0.15 -33.23
C GLU A 203 -1.78 1.56 -32.62
N GLU A 204 -2.50 1.70 -31.50
CA GLU A 204 -2.62 2.98 -30.78
C GLU A 204 -1.26 3.43 -30.23
N ILE A 205 -0.43 2.50 -29.72
CA ILE A 205 0.93 2.80 -29.25
C ILE A 205 1.79 3.26 -30.43
N LYS A 206 1.84 2.54 -31.55
CA LYS A 206 2.65 2.89 -32.73
C LYS A 206 2.26 4.25 -33.31
N ASN A 207 0.97 4.54 -33.36
CA ASN A 207 0.48 5.83 -33.87
C ASN A 207 0.87 7.01 -32.94
N ALA A 208 0.78 6.82 -31.63
CA ALA A 208 1.04 7.88 -30.66
C ALA A 208 2.51 8.01 -30.26
N LEU A 209 3.28 6.94 -30.34
CA LEU A 209 4.65 6.80 -29.84
C LEU A 209 5.49 5.93 -30.79
N PRO A 210 5.77 6.38 -32.04
CA PRO A 210 6.39 5.55 -33.09
C PRO A 210 7.82 5.09 -32.74
N ASP A 211 8.48 5.78 -31.82
CA ASP A 211 9.86 5.48 -31.40
C ASP A 211 9.94 4.47 -30.24
N VAL A 212 8.81 4.11 -29.62
CA VAL A 212 8.78 3.14 -28.53
C VAL A 212 8.92 1.72 -29.07
N LYS A 213 9.93 1.00 -28.60
CA LYS A 213 10.16 -0.40 -28.96
C LYS A 213 9.37 -1.33 -28.06
N LEU A 214 8.58 -2.23 -28.64
CA LEU A 214 7.86 -3.28 -27.97
C LEU A 214 8.63 -4.60 -28.12
N ASN A 215 9.25 -5.08 -27.06
CA ASN A 215 10.10 -6.27 -27.05
C ASN A 215 9.33 -7.42 -26.38
N TYR A 216 8.76 -8.30 -27.20
CA TYR A 216 8.07 -9.51 -26.72
C TYR A 216 9.13 -10.56 -26.39
N LEU A 217 9.10 -11.03 -25.13
CA LEU A 217 10.06 -12.02 -24.64
C LEU A 217 9.56 -13.44 -24.90
N GLU A 218 10.47 -14.33 -25.27
CA GLU A 218 10.23 -15.77 -25.33
C GLU A 218 10.83 -16.38 -24.04
N GLU A 219 10.00 -16.50 -22.98
CA GLU A 219 10.49 -16.81 -21.62
C GLU A 219 11.31 -18.12 -21.56
N GLN A 220 10.90 -19.16 -22.26
CA GLN A 220 11.60 -20.46 -22.22
C GLN A 220 13.00 -20.37 -22.79
N ASP A 221 13.14 -19.77 -23.97
CA ASP A 221 14.43 -19.62 -24.65
C ASP A 221 15.35 -18.67 -23.88
N LEU A 222 14.79 -17.54 -23.39
CA LEU A 222 15.50 -16.57 -22.57
C LEU A 222 15.99 -17.21 -21.28
N MET A 223 15.14 -17.93 -20.54
CA MET A 223 15.56 -18.61 -19.29
C MET A 223 16.61 -19.68 -19.54
N HIS A 224 16.51 -20.43 -20.65
CA HIS A 224 17.54 -21.39 -21.04
C HIS A 224 18.90 -20.71 -21.26
N GLU A 225 18.92 -19.57 -21.95
CA GLU A 225 20.12 -18.78 -22.15
C GLU A 225 20.67 -18.21 -20.83
N LEU A 226 19.82 -17.64 -20.00
CA LEU A 226 20.19 -17.03 -18.71
C LEU A 226 20.76 -18.06 -17.71
N LEU A 227 20.33 -19.32 -17.78
CA LEU A 227 20.85 -20.39 -16.94
C LEU A 227 22.14 -21.00 -17.49
N ASN A 228 22.51 -20.72 -18.74
CA ASN A 228 23.74 -21.19 -19.33
C ASN A 228 24.96 -20.46 -18.74
N SER A 229 25.83 -21.18 -18.04
CA SER A 229 27.01 -20.62 -17.39
C SER A 229 28.06 -20.04 -18.34
N GLN A 230 27.98 -20.34 -19.64
CA GLN A 230 28.89 -19.83 -20.68
C GLN A 230 28.36 -18.56 -21.38
N SER A 231 27.11 -18.16 -21.10
CA SER A 231 26.55 -16.91 -21.69
C SER A 231 27.30 -15.69 -21.19
N PRO A 232 27.51 -14.66 -22.05
CA PRO A 232 28.21 -13.45 -21.68
C PRO A 232 27.56 -12.73 -20.50
N GLU A 233 28.38 -12.12 -19.65
CA GLU A 233 27.96 -11.35 -18.50
C GLU A 233 28.37 -9.88 -18.64
N PHE A 234 27.54 -8.97 -18.12
CA PHE A 234 27.83 -7.55 -18.12
C PHE A 234 27.60 -6.92 -16.76
N LEU A 235 28.65 -6.34 -16.22
CA LEU A 235 28.62 -5.52 -15.02
C LEU A 235 28.96 -4.07 -15.39
N GLN A 236 28.00 -3.18 -15.21
CA GLN A 236 28.19 -1.77 -15.53
C GLN A 236 29.23 -1.12 -14.61
N GLN A 237 30.02 -0.20 -15.18
CA GLN A 237 30.97 0.58 -14.41
C GLN A 237 30.26 1.49 -13.40
N ASP A 238 30.83 1.61 -12.21
CA ASP A 238 30.25 2.41 -11.13
C ASP A 238 30.04 3.89 -11.48
N ASN A 239 30.95 4.50 -12.25
CA ASN A 239 30.84 5.90 -12.68
C ASN A 239 29.72 6.14 -13.70
N VAL A 240 29.32 5.11 -14.44
CA VAL A 240 28.17 5.16 -15.38
C VAL A 240 26.86 4.93 -14.60
N ARG A 241 26.80 3.88 -13.78
CA ARG A 241 25.62 3.57 -12.97
C ARG A 241 25.30 4.67 -11.95
N ARG A 242 26.31 5.34 -11.44
CA ARG A 242 26.18 6.44 -10.48
C ARG A 242 27.00 7.65 -10.91
N PRO A 243 26.53 8.38 -11.95
CA PRO A 243 27.25 9.53 -12.45
C PRO A 243 27.44 10.60 -11.38
N LEU A 244 28.47 11.43 -11.57
CA LEU A 244 28.75 12.53 -10.68
C LEU A 244 27.52 13.44 -10.56
N GLY A 245 27.07 13.73 -9.33
CA GLY A 245 25.86 14.52 -9.07
C GLY A 245 24.57 13.73 -8.94
N LEU A 246 24.59 12.39 -9.08
CA LEU A 246 23.43 11.58 -8.73
C LEU A 246 23.11 11.73 -7.24
N THR A 247 21.85 12.02 -6.95
CA THR A 247 21.35 12.19 -5.60
C THR A 247 20.32 11.11 -5.25
N ASP A 248 20.15 10.85 -3.98
CA ASP A 248 19.25 9.83 -3.45
C ASP A 248 17.76 10.15 -3.62
N PHE A 249 17.40 11.37 -3.97
CA PHE A 249 16.02 11.75 -4.32
C PHE A 249 15.71 11.60 -5.83
N LYS A 250 16.66 11.17 -6.67
CA LYS A 250 16.41 10.80 -8.05
C LYS A 250 15.64 9.49 -8.16
N PRO A 251 14.93 9.25 -9.28
CA PRO A 251 14.15 8.03 -9.48
C PRO A 251 15.01 6.77 -9.37
N SER A 252 14.54 5.78 -8.62
CA SER A 252 15.01 4.40 -8.65
C SER A 252 14.11 3.54 -9.55
N MET A 253 12.82 3.85 -9.55
CA MET A 253 11.79 3.23 -10.38
C MET A 253 10.57 4.13 -10.47
N LEU A 254 9.67 3.81 -11.41
CA LEU A 254 8.36 4.45 -11.56
C LEU A 254 7.26 3.44 -11.25
N ILE A 255 6.27 3.88 -10.49
CA ILE A 255 5.08 3.07 -10.17
C ILE A 255 3.84 3.89 -10.54
N TYR A 256 2.96 3.31 -11.33
CA TYR A 256 1.75 4.00 -11.76
C TYR A 256 0.63 3.89 -10.72
N THR A 257 -0.04 4.99 -10.48
CA THR A 257 -1.18 5.07 -9.55
C THR A 257 -2.44 5.51 -10.29
N SER A 258 -3.59 4.99 -9.90
CA SER A 258 -4.88 5.45 -10.43
C SER A 258 -5.12 6.90 -10.00
N GLY A 259 -5.21 7.80 -10.97
CA GLY A 259 -5.54 9.20 -10.72
C GLY A 259 -7.04 9.42 -10.52
N THR A 260 -7.40 10.47 -9.79
CA THR A 260 -8.79 10.96 -9.70
C THR A 260 -9.37 11.35 -11.07
N THR A 261 -8.51 11.65 -12.03
CA THR A 261 -8.86 11.99 -13.43
C THR A 261 -9.08 10.76 -14.32
N GLY A 262 -8.83 9.55 -13.83
CA GLY A 262 -9.01 8.30 -14.56
C GLY A 262 -7.77 7.83 -15.34
N LEU A 263 -6.77 8.70 -15.61
CA LEU A 263 -5.51 8.31 -16.25
C LEU A 263 -4.44 8.02 -15.19
N PRO A 264 -3.57 7.00 -15.42
CA PRO A 264 -2.48 6.66 -14.51
C PRO A 264 -1.49 7.81 -14.33
N LYS A 265 -1.00 7.99 -13.11
CA LYS A 265 0.03 8.96 -12.75
C LYS A 265 1.33 8.23 -12.43
N SER A 266 2.44 8.63 -13.04
CA SER A 266 3.76 8.03 -12.83
C SER A 266 4.39 8.55 -11.55
N ALA A 267 4.17 7.86 -10.42
CA ALA A 267 4.76 8.23 -9.13
C ALA A 267 6.26 7.89 -9.09
N ILE A 268 7.08 8.85 -8.66
CA ILE A 268 8.52 8.68 -8.56
C ILE A 268 8.88 7.98 -7.26
N MET A 269 9.42 6.76 -7.37
CA MET A 269 10.09 6.10 -6.26
C MET A 269 11.56 6.50 -6.28
N SER A 270 11.98 7.31 -5.30
CA SER A 270 13.38 7.71 -5.19
C SER A 270 14.25 6.62 -4.58
N TRP A 271 15.56 6.68 -4.83
CA TRP A 271 16.53 5.81 -4.17
C TRP A 271 16.40 5.84 -2.65
N ARG A 272 16.11 7.02 -2.06
CA ARG A 272 15.89 7.14 -0.62
C ARG A 272 14.70 6.31 -0.14
N LYS A 273 13.58 6.34 -0.86
CA LYS A 273 12.39 5.56 -0.51
C LYS A 273 12.65 4.06 -0.66
N SER A 274 13.25 3.64 -1.77
CA SER A 274 13.48 2.22 -2.06
C SER A 274 14.59 1.60 -1.21
N SER A 275 15.60 2.37 -0.80
CA SER A 275 16.70 1.85 0.03
C SER A 275 16.43 2.03 1.53
N VAL A 276 16.54 3.25 2.05
CA VAL A 276 16.41 3.53 3.49
C VAL A 276 15.02 3.23 4.03
N GLY A 277 13.98 3.64 3.29
CA GLY A 277 12.60 3.39 3.70
C GLY A 277 12.32 1.90 3.86
N CYS A 278 12.78 1.10 2.89
CA CYS A 278 12.60 -0.35 2.90
C CYS A 278 13.46 -1.05 3.96
N GLN A 279 14.68 -0.56 4.24
CA GLN A 279 15.52 -1.10 5.32
C GLN A 279 14.88 -0.83 6.71
N VAL A 280 14.40 0.39 6.96
CA VAL A 280 13.69 0.72 8.21
C VAL A 280 12.46 -0.17 8.37
N PHE A 281 11.66 -0.30 7.32
CA PHE A 281 10.45 -1.11 7.31
C PHE A 281 10.75 -2.59 7.63
N GLY A 282 11.74 -3.18 6.94
CA GLY A 282 12.15 -4.56 7.18
C GLY A 282 12.67 -4.79 8.59
N HIS A 283 13.44 -3.84 9.16
CA HIS A 283 13.88 -3.92 10.55
C HIS A 283 12.72 -3.87 11.55
N VAL A 284 11.72 -3.00 11.32
CA VAL A 284 10.53 -2.91 12.19
C VAL A 284 9.75 -4.22 12.18
N LEU A 285 9.68 -4.91 11.03
CA LEU A 285 9.01 -6.19 10.87
C LEU A 285 9.92 -7.41 11.15
N HIS A 286 11.12 -7.20 11.71
CA HIS A 286 12.09 -8.25 12.05
C HIS A 286 12.56 -9.10 10.88
N MET A 287 12.63 -8.54 9.68
CA MET A 287 13.16 -9.24 8.53
C MET A 287 14.68 -9.50 8.70
N THR A 288 15.12 -10.71 8.38
CA THR A 288 16.51 -11.18 8.42
C THR A 288 16.80 -12.04 7.19
N ASN A 289 18.03 -12.53 7.08
CA ASN A 289 18.41 -13.50 6.04
C ASN A 289 17.73 -14.87 6.17
N GLU A 290 17.11 -15.17 7.32
CA GLU A 290 16.30 -16.38 7.54
C GLU A 290 14.81 -16.15 7.20
N SER A 291 14.43 -14.93 6.88
CA SER A 291 13.03 -14.58 6.60
C SER A 291 12.66 -14.89 5.16
N THR A 292 11.46 -15.41 4.96
CA THR A 292 10.84 -15.57 3.65
C THR A 292 9.53 -14.75 3.63
N VAL A 293 9.47 -13.77 2.74
CA VAL A 293 8.28 -12.92 2.54
C VAL A 293 7.48 -13.44 1.36
N PHE A 294 6.31 -13.97 1.61
CA PHE A 294 5.38 -14.39 0.56
C PHE A 294 4.47 -13.24 0.14
N THR A 295 4.41 -13.00 -1.16
CA THR A 295 3.49 -12.03 -1.75
C THR A 295 2.73 -12.62 -2.94
N ALA A 296 1.41 -12.45 -2.91
CA ALA A 296 0.52 -12.63 -4.05
C ALA A 296 0.03 -11.29 -4.61
N MET A 297 0.56 -10.17 -4.06
CA MET A 297 0.27 -8.83 -4.56
C MET A 297 1.12 -8.56 -5.79
N PRO A 298 0.57 -7.82 -6.78
CA PRO A 298 1.31 -7.51 -8.01
C PRO A 298 2.58 -6.72 -7.75
N LEU A 299 3.70 -7.13 -8.35
CA LEU A 299 5.01 -6.47 -8.22
C LEU A 299 5.02 -5.05 -8.83
N PHE A 300 4.09 -4.73 -9.70
CA PHE A 300 3.97 -3.36 -10.22
C PHE A 300 3.35 -2.37 -9.21
N HIS A 301 2.96 -2.83 -8.01
CA HIS A 301 2.52 -1.97 -6.91
C HIS A 301 3.60 -1.78 -5.85
N SER A 302 3.62 -0.58 -5.26
CA SER A 302 4.59 -0.20 -4.22
C SER A 302 4.60 -1.13 -3.01
N THR A 303 3.47 -1.72 -2.64
CA THR A 303 3.39 -2.68 -1.52
C THR A 303 4.28 -3.90 -1.78
N ALA A 304 4.13 -4.56 -2.92
CA ALA A 304 4.95 -5.74 -3.25
C ALA A 304 6.37 -5.35 -3.65
N ALA A 305 6.54 -4.29 -4.46
CA ALA A 305 7.85 -3.85 -4.92
C ALA A 305 8.74 -3.32 -3.78
N LEU A 306 8.26 -2.30 -3.06
CA LEU A 306 9.08 -1.63 -2.04
C LEU A 306 9.07 -2.41 -0.72
N LEU A 307 7.88 -2.60 -0.14
CA LEU A 307 7.74 -3.19 1.19
C LEU A 307 7.85 -4.72 1.19
N GLY A 308 7.78 -5.35 0.01
CA GLY A 308 8.09 -6.75 -0.22
C GLY A 308 9.52 -6.94 -0.71
N ALA A 309 9.73 -6.82 -2.04
CA ALA A 309 10.99 -7.16 -2.70
C ALA A 309 12.17 -6.32 -2.21
N CYS A 310 12.10 -4.98 -2.24
CA CYS A 310 13.22 -4.14 -1.76
C CYS A 310 13.52 -4.37 -0.28
N ALA A 311 12.49 -4.53 0.56
CA ALA A 311 12.68 -4.75 1.98
C ALA A 311 13.39 -6.07 2.26
N ILE A 312 12.86 -7.19 1.76
CA ILE A 312 13.43 -8.51 2.08
C ILE A 312 14.79 -8.74 1.42
N LEU A 313 14.98 -8.34 0.16
CA LEU A 313 16.25 -8.49 -0.53
C LEU A 313 17.37 -7.64 0.09
N SER A 314 17.04 -6.48 0.69
CA SER A 314 18.04 -5.69 1.43
C SER A 314 18.47 -6.31 2.76
N HIS A 315 17.69 -7.25 3.30
CA HIS A 315 17.95 -7.98 4.55
C HIS A 315 18.56 -9.37 4.33
N GLY A 316 18.76 -9.79 3.08
CA GLY A 316 19.35 -11.08 2.73
C GLY A 316 18.39 -12.26 2.81
N GLY A 317 17.09 -12.02 2.95
CA GLY A 317 16.06 -13.05 3.00
C GLY A 317 15.45 -13.35 1.63
N CYS A 318 14.45 -14.24 1.59
CA CYS A 318 13.85 -14.77 0.39
C CYS A 318 12.54 -14.03 0.02
N LEU A 319 12.42 -13.59 -1.22
CA LEU A 319 11.18 -13.13 -1.81
C LEU A 319 10.42 -14.32 -2.42
N ALA A 320 9.31 -14.71 -1.82
CA ALA A 320 8.45 -15.78 -2.30
C ALA A 320 7.28 -15.21 -3.10
N LEU A 321 7.18 -15.61 -4.37
CA LEU A 321 6.23 -15.08 -5.32
C LEU A 321 5.12 -16.08 -5.62
N SER A 322 3.89 -15.60 -5.65
CA SER A 322 2.75 -16.25 -6.31
C SER A 322 2.47 -15.56 -7.65
N HIS A 323 2.18 -16.34 -8.67
CA HIS A 323 1.82 -15.80 -10.00
C HIS A 323 0.64 -14.83 -9.93
N LYS A 324 -0.41 -15.21 -9.18
CA LYS A 324 -1.57 -14.36 -8.88
C LYS A 324 -2.21 -14.79 -7.57
N PHE A 325 -2.97 -13.89 -6.97
CA PHE A 325 -3.74 -14.22 -5.78
C PHE A 325 -4.84 -15.25 -6.09
N SER A 326 -4.92 -16.25 -5.22
CA SER A 326 -6.00 -17.23 -5.21
C SER A 326 -6.30 -17.64 -3.76
N ALA A 327 -7.46 -17.27 -3.24
CA ALA A 327 -7.82 -17.53 -1.85
C ALA A 327 -7.79 -19.03 -1.50
N SER A 328 -8.22 -19.91 -2.41
CA SER A 328 -8.25 -21.36 -2.19
C SER A 328 -6.88 -22.03 -2.14
N THR A 329 -5.86 -21.45 -2.79
CA THR A 329 -4.51 -22.01 -2.86
C THR A 329 -3.47 -21.21 -2.07
N PHE A 330 -3.84 -20.08 -1.49
CA PHE A 330 -2.93 -19.18 -0.79
C PHE A 330 -2.09 -19.90 0.27
N TRP A 331 -2.73 -20.59 1.21
CA TRP A 331 -2.02 -21.26 2.31
C TRP A 331 -1.19 -22.46 1.84
N LYS A 332 -1.57 -23.13 0.74
CA LYS A 332 -0.73 -24.15 0.12
C LYS A 332 0.58 -23.56 -0.40
N GLN A 333 0.50 -22.44 -1.11
CA GLN A 333 1.69 -21.75 -1.63
C GLN A 333 2.56 -21.18 -0.50
N VAL A 334 1.96 -20.59 0.54
CA VAL A 334 2.66 -20.13 1.76
C VAL A 334 3.41 -21.27 2.45
N TYR A 335 2.78 -22.46 2.54
CA TYR A 335 3.42 -23.64 3.11
C TYR A 335 4.59 -24.12 2.24
N LEU A 336 4.41 -24.23 0.92
CA LEU A 336 5.44 -24.70 -0.01
C LEU A 336 6.69 -23.83 -0.01
N THR A 337 6.52 -22.52 0.11
CA THR A 337 7.63 -21.55 0.15
C THR A 337 8.29 -21.44 1.52
N GLY A 338 7.72 -22.05 2.56
CA GLY A 338 8.22 -21.93 3.93
C GLY A 338 8.15 -20.51 4.49
N ALA A 339 7.23 -19.70 4.00
CA ALA A 339 7.12 -18.29 4.35
C ALA A 339 6.98 -18.05 5.85
N THR A 340 7.72 -17.03 6.34
CA THR A 340 7.68 -16.53 7.72
C THR A 340 6.87 -15.25 7.84
N HIS A 341 6.73 -14.54 6.72
CA HIS A 341 5.98 -13.30 6.57
C HIS A 341 5.05 -13.41 5.37
N ILE A 342 3.86 -12.83 5.49
CA ILE A 342 2.92 -12.69 4.35
C ILE A 342 2.52 -11.24 4.18
N GLN A 343 2.35 -10.84 2.91
CA GLN A 343 1.75 -9.55 2.56
C GLN A 343 0.25 -9.69 2.31
N TYR A 344 -0.52 -8.68 2.71
CA TYR A 344 -1.94 -8.59 2.43
C TYR A 344 -2.40 -7.19 2.03
N VAL A 345 -3.58 -7.12 1.45
CA VAL A 345 -4.51 -5.98 1.47
C VAL A 345 -5.72 -6.44 2.25
N GLY A 346 -6.40 -5.57 2.99
CA GLY A 346 -7.48 -5.94 3.92
C GLY A 346 -8.54 -6.86 3.32
N GLU A 347 -8.92 -6.64 2.06
CA GLU A 347 -9.87 -7.51 1.34
C GLU A 347 -9.34 -8.94 1.12
N VAL A 348 -8.04 -9.11 0.91
CA VAL A 348 -7.43 -10.45 0.84
C VAL A 348 -7.65 -11.22 2.14
N CYS A 349 -7.49 -10.55 3.29
CA CYS A 349 -7.75 -11.17 4.59
C CYS A 349 -9.21 -11.63 4.72
N ARG A 350 -10.15 -10.82 4.24
CA ARG A 350 -11.58 -11.15 4.21
C ARG A 350 -11.85 -12.35 3.31
N TYR A 351 -11.27 -12.40 2.11
CA TYR A 351 -11.42 -13.57 1.23
C TYR A 351 -10.86 -14.85 1.86
N LEU A 352 -9.70 -14.78 2.50
CA LEU A 352 -9.11 -15.94 3.18
C LEU A 352 -10.00 -16.45 4.32
N LEU A 353 -10.66 -15.55 5.06
CA LEU A 353 -11.60 -15.93 6.11
C LEU A 353 -12.87 -16.62 5.58
N HIS A 354 -13.29 -16.33 4.36
CA HIS A 354 -14.47 -16.95 3.74
C HIS A 354 -14.15 -18.25 2.98
N THR A 355 -12.88 -18.64 2.88
CA THR A 355 -12.53 -19.93 2.28
C THR A 355 -12.79 -21.11 3.21
N PRO A 356 -13.13 -22.30 2.68
CA PRO A 356 -13.16 -23.53 3.46
C PRO A 356 -11.83 -23.77 4.19
N ILE A 357 -11.88 -24.41 5.34
CA ILE A 357 -10.68 -24.69 6.15
C ILE A 357 -9.75 -25.65 5.36
N SER A 358 -8.49 -25.24 5.26
CA SER A 358 -7.43 -26.01 4.63
C SER A 358 -6.42 -26.52 5.66
N LYS A 359 -5.89 -27.74 5.46
CA LYS A 359 -4.81 -28.28 6.30
C LYS A 359 -3.58 -27.36 6.35
N TYR A 360 -3.31 -26.63 5.28
CA TYR A 360 -2.14 -25.76 5.16
C TYR A 360 -2.22 -24.52 6.06
N GLU A 361 -3.42 -24.13 6.55
CA GLU A 361 -3.61 -23.00 7.47
C GLU A 361 -2.93 -23.17 8.83
N LYS A 362 -2.57 -24.40 9.19
CA LYS A 362 -1.89 -24.73 10.46
C LYS A 362 -0.49 -25.32 10.25
N MET A 363 -0.08 -25.55 9.00
CA MET A 363 1.21 -26.15 8.67
C MET A 363 2.28 -25.14 8.28
N HIS A 364 1.90 -23.88 8.09
CA HIS A 364 2.83 -22.81 7.71
C HIS A 364 3.71 -22.31 8.88
N LYS A 365 4.76 -21.54 8.53
CA LYS A 365 5.70 -20.95 9.50
C LYS A 365 5.48 -19.45 9.71
N VAL A 366 4.40 -18.89 9.18
CA VAL A 366 4.13 -17.45 9.23
C VAL A 366 3.93 -16.98 10.66
N LYS A 367 4.70 -15.97 11.05
CA LYS A 367 4.57 -15.26 12.34
C LYS A 367 4.05 -13.84 12.14
N VAL A 368 4.39 -13.21 11.03
CA VAL A 368 4.06 -11.81 10.74
C VAL A 368 3.20 -11.75 9.49
N ALA A 369 2.03 -11.13 9.58
CA ALA A 369 1.27 -10.68 8.44
C ALA A 369 1.32 -9.16 8.39
N TYR A 370 1.63 -8.58 7.23
CA TYR A 370 1.70 -7.13 7.09
C TYR A 370 1.05 -6.64 5.81
N GLY A 371 0.45 -5.48 5.93
CA GLY A 371 -0.30 -4.91 4.82
C GLY A 371 -0.98 -3.60 5.20
N ASN A 372 -1.99 -3.25 4.46
CA ASN A 372 -2.81 -2.07 4.72
C ASN A 372 -4.30 -2.39 4.58
N GLY A 373 -5.10 -1.78 5.44
CA GLY A 373 -6.56 -1.85 5.37
C GLY A 373 -7.16 -3.11 6.00
N LEU A 374 -6.47 -3.78 6.93
CA LEU A 374 -7.08 -4.82 7.72
C LEU A 374 -8.10 -4.20 8.69
N ARG A 375 -9.35 -4.52 8.47
CA ARG A 375 -10.46 -3.92 9.24
C ARG A 375 -10.53 -4.50 10.66
N PRO A 376 -10.88 -3.67 11.66
CA PRO A 376 -11.01 -4.10 13.05
C PRO A 376 -11.97 -5.28 13.27
N ASP A 377 -13.05 -5.34 12.48
CA ASP A 377 -14.10 -6.37 12.56
C ASP A 377 -13.63 -7.80 12.28
N ILE A 378 -12.59 -7.95 11.42
CA ILE A 378 -12.01 -9.25 11.05
C ILE A 378 -10.62 -9.49 11.65
N TRP A 379 -10.05 -8.52 12.37
CA TRP A 379 -8.66 -8.56 12.85
C TRP A 379 -8.37 -9.75 13.76
N GLN A 380 -9.20 -9.94 14.77
CA GLN A 380 -9.02 -11.04 15.72
C GLN A 380 -9.29 -12.41 15.08
N ASP A 381 -10.31 -12.51 14.23
CA ASP A 381 -10.66 -13.74 13.54
C ASP A 381 -9.54 -14.18 12.60
N PHE A 382 -8.94 -13.23 11.87
CA PHE A 382 -7.80 -13.49 11.02
C PHE A 382 -6.59 -14.00 11.83
N ARG A 383 -6.23 -13.31 12.91
CA ARG A 383 -5.14 -13.74 13.78
C ARG A 383 -5.34 -15.13 14.36
N LYS A 384 -6.54 -15.41 14.90
CA LYS A 384 -6.87 -16.67 15.56
C LYS A 384 -6.92 -17.83 14.55
N ARG A 385 -7.66 -17.65 13.45
CA ARG A 385 -7.81 -18.71 12.44
C ARG A 385 -6.46 -19.15 11.87
N PHE A 386 -5.63 -18.19 11.47
CA PHE A 386 -4.37 -18.47 10.80
C PHE A 386 -3.16 -18.50 11.73
N ASN A 387 -3.36 -18.41 13.05
CA ASN A 387 -2.30 -18.44 14.06
C ASN A 387 -1.20 -17.39 13.81
N ILE A 388 -1.58 -16.15 13.46
CA ILE A 388 -0.66 -15.04 13.21
C ILE A 388 -0.33 -14.34 14.53
N GLU A 389 0.97 -14.27 14.86
CA GLU A 389 1.44 -13.63 16.08
C GLU A 389 1.40 -12.11 15.98
N VAL A 390 1.83 -11.56 14.84
CA VAL A 390 2.04 -10.13 14.63
C VAL A 390 1.28 -9.64 13.40
N ILE A 391 0.60 -8.53 13.55
CA ILE A 391 0.06 -7.74 12.43
C ILE A 391 0.90 -6.47 12.29
N GLY A 392 1.46 -6.29 11.10
CA GLY A 392 2.19 -5.08 10.68
C GLY A 392 1.31 -4.21 9.80
N GLU A 393 0.38 -3.44 10.39
CA GLU A 393 -0.43 -2.52 9.61
C GLU A 393 0.40 -1.29 9.23
N PHE A 394 0.33 -0.86 7.96
CA PHE A 394 0.98 0.35 7.52
C PHE A 394 0.00 1.29 6.79
N TYR A 395 0.29 2.58 6.88
CA TYR A 395 -0.36 3.60 6.08
C TYR A 395 0.68 4.29 5.18
N ALA A 396 0.42 4.29 3.88
CA ALA A 396 1.27 4.93 2.89
C ALA A 396 0.45 5.29 1.63
N ALA A 397 0.85 6.38 0.96
CA ALA A 397 0.51 6.61 -0.44
C ALA A 397 1.77 6.42 -1.29
N THR A 398 1.63 5.93 -2.51
CA THR A 398 2.77 5.61 -3.38
C THR A 398 3.71 6.80 -3.57
N GLU A 399 3.16 7.98 -3.76
CA GLU A 399 3.91 9.23 -3.90
C GLU A 399 4.37 9.86 -2.58
N ALA A 400 3.78 9.46 -1.44
CA ALA A 400 4.03 10.11 -0.15
C ALA A 400 5.51 10.10 0.25
N PRO A 401 5.99 11.15 0.93
CA PRO A 401 7.38 11.22 1.38
C PRO A 401 7.70 10.24 2.51
N PHE A 402 6.71 9.85 3.31
CA PHE A 402 6.85 8.97 4.46
C PHE A 402 5.69 7.98 4.53
N ALA A 403 5.91 6.89 5.27
CA ALA A 403 4.90 5.91 5.64
C ALA A 403 4.86 5.77 7.16
N THR A 404 3.76 5.28 7.71
CA THR A 404 3.70 4.78 9.08
C THR A 404 3.58 3.28 9.06
N THR A 405 4.00 2.60 10.11
CA THR A 405 3.83 1.16 10.27
C THR A 405 3.68 0.79 11.74
N THR A 406 3.04 -0.32 11.99
CA THR A 406 2.89 -0.90 13.32
C THR A 406 3.59 -2.25 13.40
N PHE A 407 3.91 -2.69 14.61
CA PHE A 407 4.32 -4.06 14.90
C PHE A 407 3.47 -4.53 16.08
N GLN A 408 2.28 -5.03 15.79
CA GLN A 408 1.27 -5.21 16.79
C GLN A 408 1.12 -6.68 17.21
N LYS A 409 1.32 -6.90 18.51
CA LYS A 409 1.00 -8.14 19.21
C LYS A 409 -0.21 -7.88 20.13
N GLY A 410 -1.10 -8.86 20.23
CA GLY A 410 -2.26 -8.70 21.10
C GLY A 410 -3.35 -7.79 20.53
N ASP A 411 -4.22 -7.31 21.42
CA ASP A 411 -5.47 -6.65 21.03
C ASP A 411 -5.47 -5.13 21.22
N PHE A 412 -4.43 -4.58 21.85
CA PHE A 412 -4.34 -3.13 22.06
C PHE A 412 -4.03 -2.41 20.75
N GLY A 413 -4.85 -1.43 20.40
CA GLY A 413 -4.69 -0.62 19.19
C GLY A 413 -5.09 -1.35 17.89
N ILE A 414 -6.03 -2.29 17.95
CA ILE A 414 -6.63 -2.93 16.77
C ILE A 414 -7.12 -1.85 15.80
N GLY A 415 -6.73 -1.96 14.52
CA GLY A 415 -7.06 -1.00 13.47
C GLY A 415 -6.18 0.25 13.41
N ALA A 416 -5.24 0.43 14.34
CA ALA A 416 -4.28 1.53 14.27
C ALA A 416 -3.27 1.31 13.13
N CYS A 417 -3.01 2.35 12.36
CA CYS A 417 -1.96 2.38 11.33
C CYS A 417 -0.67 3.09 11.80
N ARG A 418 -0.66 3.64 13.00
CA ARG A 418 0.49 4.21 13.69
C ARG A 418 0.34 3.98 15.19
N ASN A 419 1.33 3.31 15.81
CA ASN A 419 1.27 2.93 17.22
C ASN A 419 2.63 3.04 17.92
N TYR A 420 3.42 4.05 17.61
CA TYR A 420 4.71 4.28 18.27
C TYR A 420 4.56 4.76 19.71
N GLY A 421 5.61 4.63 20.50
CA GLY A 421 5.69 5.18 21.84
C GLY A 421 5.89 6.70 21.84
N THR A 422 5.83 7.31 23.01
CA THR A 422 5.82 8.78 23.19
C THR A 422 7.05 9.47 22.61
N ILE A 423 8.24 8.85 22.71
CA ILE A 423 9.49 9.46 22.21
C ILE A 423 9.48 9.52 20.69
N ILE A 424 9.12 8.42 20.03
CA ILE A 424 9.05 8.38 18.57
C ILE A 424 7.90 9.26 18.07
N GLN A 425 6.75 9.27 18.75
CA GLN A 425 5.64 10.17 18.42
C GLN A 425 6.06 11.64 18.46
N TRP A 426 6.79 12.04 19.52
CA TRP A 426 7.32 13.40 19.64
C TRP A 426 8.28 13.72 18.48
N PHE A 427 9.20 12.80 18.15
CA PHE A 427 10.12 13.01 17.02
C PHE A 427 9.37 13.10 15.68
N LEU A 428 8.40 12.22 15.45
CA LEU A 428 7.60 12.21 14.23
C LEU A 428 6.63 13.41 14.13
N SER A 429 6.26 14.05 15.24
CA SER A 429 5.41 15.26 15.21
C SER A 429 6.05 16.42 14.43
N PHE A 430 7.38 16.42 14.27
CA PHE A 430 8.07 17.36 13.39
C PHE A 430 7.94 17.04 11.90
N GLN A 431 7.52 15.82 11.57
CA GLN A 431 7.43 15.32 10.20
C GLN A 431 5.99 15.06 9.74
N GLN A 432 5.11 14.70 10.67
CA GLN A 432 3.75 14.24 10.40
C GLN A 432 2.80 14.88 11.41
N THR A 433 1.66 15.33 10.94
CA THR A 433 0.63 15.92 11.79
C THR A 433 -0.76 15.70 11.20
N LEU A 434 -1.77 15.77 12.06
CA LEU A 434 -3.16 15.84 11.65
C LEU A 434 -3.63 17.27 11.81
N VAL A 435 -4.17 17.88 10.76
CA VAL A 435 -4.70 19.26 10.81
C VAL A 435 -6.22 19.25 10.77
N ARG A 436 -6.83 20.17 11.49
CA ARG A 436 -8.29 20.31 11.55
C ARG A 436 -8.87 20.61 10.17
N MET A 437 -10.03 20.04 9.93
CA MET A 437 -10.85 20.34 8.75
C MET A 437 -11.77 21.53 9.04
N ASP A 438 -12.19 22.22 7.98
CA ASP A 438 -13.18 23.28 8.11
C ASP A 438 -14.52 22.67 8.59
N PRO A 439 -15.15 23.23 9.63
CA PRO A 439 -16.41 22.70 10.15
C PRO A 439 -17.55 22.68 9.11
N ASN A 440 -17.46 23.52 8.09
CA ASN A 440 -18.50 23.64 7.06
C ASN A 440 -18.15 22.91 5.77
N ASP A 441 -16.88 22.53 5.56
CA ASP A 441 -16.41 21.86 4.36
C ASP A 441 -15.24 20.92 4.70
N ASP A 442 -15.52 19.62 4.82
CA ASP A 442 -14.54 18.59 5.14
C ASP A 442 -13.53 18.30 4.02
N SER A 443 -13.68 18.95 2.86
CA SER A 443 -12.67 18.94 1.80
C SER A 443 -11.59 20.03 1.98
N VAL A 444 -11.80 20.95 2.89
CA VAL A 444 -10.95 22.12 3.13
C VAL A 444 -10.29 22.04 4.49
N ILE A 445 -9.00 22.32 4.53
CA ILE A 445 -8.25 22.45 5.79
C ILE A 445 -8.63 23.76 6.48
N TYR A 446 -8.98 23.69 7.77
CA TYR A 446 -9.26 24.87 8.59
C TYR A 446 -8.04 25.79 8.71
N ARG A 447 -8.30 27.10 8.61
CA ARG A 447 -7.30 28.14 8.86
C ARG A 447 -7.84 29.16 9.86
N ASN A 448 -7.06 29.46 10.87
CA ASN A 448 -7.41 30.46 11.88
C ASN A 448 -7.34 31.89 11.32
N SER A 449 -7.68 32.89 12.16
CA SER A 449 -7.69 34.29 11.78
C SER A 449 -6.34 34.83 11.29
N LYS A 450 -5.22 34.16 11.63
CA LYS A 450 -3.87 34.50 11.14
C LYS A 450 -3.52 33.81 9.83
N GLY A 451 -4.42 32.99 9.28
CA GLY A 451 -4.23 32.22 8.03
C GLY A 451 -3.45 30.92 8.19
N PHE A 452 -3.17 30.45 9.40
CA PHE A 452 -2.47 29.21 9.68
C PHE A 452 -3.43 28.09 10.05
N CYS A 453 -2.99 26.84 9.74
CA CYS A 453 -3.72 25.65 10.15
C CYS A 453 -3.53 25.38 11.66
N GLU A 454 -4.43 24.57 12.20
CA GLU A 454 -4.36 24.10 13.58
C GLU A 454 -4.29 22.57 13.61
N VAL A 455 -3.59 22.03 14.60
CA VAL A 455 -3.53 20.60 14.85
C VAL A 455 -4.91 20.10 15.27
N ALA A 456 -5.35 18.99 14.71
CA ALA A 456 -6.60 18.36 15.11
C ALA A 456 -6.52 17.90 16.57
N PRO A 457 -7.52 18.22 17.41
CA PRO A 457 -7.61 17.69 18.77
C PRO A 457 -7.70 16.17 18.79
N VAL A 458 -7.34 15.57 19.93
CA VAL A 458 -7.51 14.13 20.16
C VAL A 458 -8.98 13.74 19.97
N GLY A 459 -9.23 12.69 19.20
CA GLY A 459 -10.57 12.20 18.87
C GLY A 459 -11.24 12.88 17.68
N GLU A 460 -10.77 14.07 17.26
CA GLU A 460 -11.31 14.73 16.07
C GLU A 460 -10.64 14.24 14.78
N PRO A 461 -11.40 14.10 13.67
CA PRO A 461 -10.84 13.86 12.35
C PRO A 461 -9.93 15.00 11.89
N GLY A 462 -8.82 14.66 11.24
CA GLY A 462 -7.94 15.62 10.60
C GLY A 462 -7.28 15.08 9.35
N GLU A 463 -6.95 15.95 8.40
CA GLU A 463 -6.14 15.55 7.24
C GLU A 463 -4.69 15.35 7.68
N MET A 464 -4.10 14.21 7.28
CA MET A 464 -2.70 13.95 7.53
C MET A 464 -1.82 14.77 6.61
N LEU A 465 -0.91 15.55 7.20
CA LEU A 465 0.12 16.27 6.48
C LEU A 465 1.52 15.75 6.81
N MET A 466 2.39 15.75 5.79
CA MET A 466 3.79 15.34 5.92
C MET A 466 4.71 16.50 5.52
N ARG A 467 5.69 16.83 6.37
CA ARG A 467 6.53 18.00 6.19
C ARG A 467 7.49 17.89 5.01
N ILE A 468 7.57 18.94 4.22
CA ILE A 468 8.61 19.17 3.22
C ILE A 468 9.70 20.02 3.87
N PHE A 469 10.84 19.37 4.22
CA PHE A 469 11.90 20.01 5.01
C PHE A 469 12.57 21.19 4.31
N PHE A 470 12.62 21.15 2.98
CA PHE A 470 13.23 22.22 2.16
C PHE A 470 12.17 22.81 1.22
N PRO A 471 11.37 23.80 1.70
CA PRO A 471 10.25 24.37 0.93
C PRO A 471 10.63 25.00 -0.40
N LYS A 472 11.91 25.45 -0.54
CA LYS A 472 12.47 26.01 -1.80
C LYS A 472 12.92 24.93 -2.77
N LYS A 473 13.15 23.69 -2.30
CA LYS A 473 13.54 22.50 -3.08
C LYS A 473 12.67 21.31 -2.66
N PRO A 474 11.35 21.36 -2.91
CA PRO A 474 10.41 20.35 -2.42
C PRO A 474 10.73 18.94 -2.91
N GLU A 475 11.34 18.82 -4.10
CA GLU A 475 11.74 17.56 -4.71
C GLU A 475 12.72 16.74 -3.86
N THR A 476 13.44 17.36 -2.94
CA THR A 476 14.34 16.66 -2.01
C THR A 476 13.60 15.85 -0.94
N SER A 477 12.32 16.14 -0.70
CA SER A 477 11.44 15.45 0.26
C SER A 477 10.28 14.75 -0.42
N PHE A 478 9.67 15.42 -1.41
CA PHE A 478 8.51 14.95 -2.15
C PHE A 478 8.79 15.04 -3.67
N GLN A 479 8.98 13.90 -4.32
CA GLN A 479 9.33 13.84 -5.74
C GLN A 479 8.11 13.97 -6.65
N GLY A 480 6.92 13.62 -6.16
CA GLY A 480 5.67 13.72 -6.90
C GLY A 480 5.55 12.76 -8.08
N TYR A 481 5.03 13.28 -9.19
CA TYR A 481 4.72 12.52 -10.39
C TYR A 481 5.59 12.99 -11.58
N LEU A 482 6.23 12.05 -12.26
CA LEU A 482 7.02 12.35 -13.45
C LEU A 482 6.10 12.90 -14.56
N GLY A 483 6.54 13.95 -15.25
CA GLY A 483 5.77 14.58 -16.33
C GLY A 483 4.51 15.34 -15.90
N ASN A 484 4.13 15.34 -14.61
CA ASN A 484 2.90 15.96 -14.13
C ASN A 484 3.14 16.97 -13.00
N ALA A 485 3.69 18.13 -13.36
CA ALA A 485 4.01 19.20 -12.42
C ALA A 485 2.76 19.81 -11.74
N LYS A 486 1.60 19.85 -12.45
CA LYS A 486 0.34 20.38 -11.92
C LYS A 486 -0.14 19.51 -10.75
N GLU A 487 -0.23 18.21 -10.95
CA GLU A 487 -0.64 17.27 -9.91
C GLU A 487 0.37 17.20 -8.75
N THR A 488 1.67 17.28 -9.05
CA THR A 488 2.70 17.36 -8.01
C THR A 488 2.52 18.61 -7.13
N LYS A 489 2.25 19.77 -7.74
CA LYS A 489 2.02 21.02 -7.00
C LYS A 489 0.73 20.98 -6.19
N SER A 490 -0.34 20.35 -6.69
CA SER A 490 -1.62 20.26 -5.98
C SER A 490 -1.54 19.49 -4.65
N LYS A 491 -0.53 18.62 -4.52
CA LYS A 491 -0.24 17.88 -3.29
C LYS A 491 0.60 18.67 -2.26
N VAL A 492 0.94 19.91 -2.54
CA VAL A 492 1.75 20.74 -1.63
C VAL A 492 0.92 21.90 -1.09
N VAL A 493 0.71 21.91 0.21
CA VAL A 493 0.10 23.02 0.94
C VAL A 493 1.18 23.84 1.62
N ARG A 494 1.02 25.17 1.62
CA ARG A 494 1.98 26.12 2.16
C ARG A 494 1.38 26.93 3.30
N ASP A 495 2.25 27.55 4.08
CA ASP A 495 1.85 28.41 5.22
C ASP A 495 0.91 27.66 6.18
N VAL A 496 1.33 26.42 6.56
CA VAL A 496 0.54 25.56 7.44
C VAL A 496 0.64 26.04 8.89
N PHE A 497 1.84 26.09 9.47
CA PHE A 497 2.05 26.53 10.84
C PHE A 497 2.88 27.82 10.93
N ARG A 498 3.60 28.14 9.87
CA ARG A 498 4.42 29.34 9.77
C ARG A 498 4.59 29.77 8.32
N ARG A 499 4.80 31.06 8.11
CA ARG A 499 5.02 31.61 6.77
C ARG A 499 6.20 30.92 6.08
N GLY A 500 5.99 30.44 4.85
CA GLY A 500 7.00 29.81 4.00
C GLY A 500 7.25 28.34 4.27
N ASP A 501 6.59 27.68 5.22
CA ASP A 501 6.65 26.23 5.34
C ASP A 501 5.87 25.54 4.21
N ALA A 502 6.15 24.26 4.00
CA ALA A 502 5.46 23.46 3.00
C ALA A 502 5.24 22.03 3.52
N TRP A 503 4.09 21.48 3.19
CA TRP A 503 3.65 20.19 3.61
C TRP A 503 3.00 19.44 2.45
N TYR A 504 3.27 18.13 2.36
CA TYR A 504 2.55 17.24 1.48
C TYR A 504 1.20 16.89 2.11
N ARG A 505 0.12 17.01 1.32
CA ARG A 505 -1.21 16.60 1.75
C ARG A 505 -1.56 15.24 1.13
N CYS A 506 -1.97 14.32 1.97
CA CYS A 506 -2.30 12.96 1.51
C CYS A 506 -3.71 12.89 0.90
N GLY A 507 -4.64 13.70 1.39
CA GLY A 507 -6.05 13.61 1.03
C GLY A 507 -6.81 12.53 1.79
N ASP A 508 -6.29 12.12 2.95
CA ASP A 508 -6.90 11.10 3.81
C ASP A 508 -7.17 11.69 5.19
N LEU A 509 -8.32 11.32 5.76
CA LEU A 509 -8.72 11.68 7.12
C LEU A 509 -8.31 10.58 8.09
N LEU A 510 -7.63 10.99 9.15
CA LEU A 510 -7.26 10.13 10.27
C LEU A 510 -7.69 10.78 11.58
N LYS A 511 -7.76 9.98 12.65
CA LYS A 511 -7.90 10.50 14.02
C LYS A 511 -6.83 9.93 14.92
N ALA A 512 -6.42 10.71 15.92
CA ALA A 512 -5.56 10.25 17.00
C ALA A 512 -6.40 9.97 18.25
N ASP A 513 -6.10 8.88 18.97
CA ASP A 513 -6.67 8.63 20.28
C ASP A 513 -5.84 9.26 21.42
N GLU A 514 -6.26 9.07 22.65
CA GLU A 514 -5.60 9.57 23.87
C GLU A 514 -4.21 8.96 24.12
N TYR A 515 -3.91 7.81 23.50
CA TYR A 515 -2.60 7.15 23.54
C TYR A 515 -1.69 7.59 22.39
N GLY A 516 -2.18 8.44 21.47
CA GLY A 516 -1.47 8.92 20.29
C GLY A 516 -1.42 7.89 19.15
N LEU A 517 -2.27 6.87 19.19
CA LEU A 517 -2.44 5.94 18.09
C LEU A 517 -3.27 6.61 16.98
N TRP A 518 -2.89 6.35 15.74
CA TRP A 518 -3.61 6.93 14.61
C TRP A 518 -4.42 5.86 13.88
N TYR A 519 -5.67 6.24 13.56
CA TYR A 519 -6.62 5.39 12.87
C TYR A 519 -7.05 6.06 11.57
N PHE A 520 -7.02 5.31 10.48
CA PHE A 520 -7.56 5.74 9.21
C PHE A 520 -9.09 5.79 9.30
N LEU A 521 -9.69 6.88 8.85
CA LEU A 521 -11.14 7.05 8.81
C LEU A 521 -11.69 6.91 7.40
N ASP A 522 -11.24 7.78 6.49
CA ASP A 522 -11.73 7.78 5.12
C ASP A 522 -10.81 8.60 4.19
N ARG A 523 -11.03 8.52 2.89
CA ARG A 523 -10.43 9.42 1.92
C ARG A 523 -11.26 10.69 1.78
N MET A 524 -10.59 11.83 1.69
CA MET A 524 -11.25 13.07 1.33
C MET A 524 -11.92 12.91 -0.04
N GLY A 525 -13.24 13.22 -0.09
CA GLY A 525 -14.07 13.00 -1.27
C GLY A 525 -14.73 11.62 -1.37
N ASP A 526 -14.42 10.67 -0.47
CA ASP A 526 -15.23 9.47 -0.23
C ASP A 526 -16.27 9.74 0.86
N THR A 527 -15.96 10.51 1.90
CA THR A 527 -16.96 11.12 2.79
C THR A 527 -18.00 11.87 1.97
N PHE A 528 -19.22 11.84 2.41
CA PHE A 528 -20.31 12.61 1.79
C PHE A 528 -21.08 13.38 2.85
N ARG A 529 -21.71 14.49 2.41
CA ARG A 529 -22.51 15.33 3.27
C ARG A 529 -24.00 15.10 2.99
N TRP A 530 -24.77 14.82 4.04
CA TRP A 530 -26.20 14.66 3.97
C TRP A 530 -26.88 15.43 5.12
N LYS A 531 -27.87 16.28 4.79
CA LYS A 531 -28.57 17.10 5.79
C LYS A 531 -27.64 17.95 6.65
N SER A 532 -26.63 18.53 6.01
CA SER A 532 -25.60 19.35 6.66
C SER A 532 -24.64 18.60 7.58
N GLU A 533 -24.73 17.28 7.67
CA GLU A 533 -23.84 16.42 8.47
C GLU A 533 -22.89 15.62 7.58
N ASN A 534 -21.67 15.44 8.05
CA ASN A 534 -20.66 14.64 7.38
C ASN A 534 -20.84 13.16 7.71
N VAL A 535 -20.77 12.31 6.71
CA VAL A 535 -20.91 10.86 6.82
C VAL A 535 -19.64 10.18 6.34
N SER A 536 -19.01 9.42 7.21
CA SER A 536 -17.90 8.54 6.86
C SER A 536 -18.43 7.27 6.19
N THR A 537 -18.00 7.00 4.96
CA THR A 537 -18.40 5.79 4.26
C THR A 537 -17.91 4.55 4.98
N THR A 538 -16.70 4.60 5.54
CA THR A 538 -16.10 3.49 6.29
C THR A 538 -16.88 3.16 7.57
N GLU A 539 -17.34 4.18 8.32
CA GLU A 539 -18.14 3.97 9.52
C GLU A 539 -19.46 3.23 9.20
N VAL A 540 -20.13 3.66 8.14
CA VAL A 540 -21.38 3.02 7.70
C VAL A 540 -21.13 1.61 7.17
N GLU A 541 -20.04 1.39 6.42
CA GLU A 541 -19.61 0.07 5.95
C GLU A 541 -19.37 -0.89 7.13
N ASP A 542 -18.67 -0.42 8.18
CA ASP A 542 -18.37 -1.21 9.37
C ASP A 542 -19.62 -1.60 10.13
N GLN A 543 -20.53 -0.66 10.35
CA GLN A 543 -21.79 -0.90 11.05
C GLN A 543 -22.69 -1.88 10.28
N LEU A 544 -22.82 -1.72 8.95
CA LEU A 544 -23.57 -2.66 8.11
C LEU A 544 -22.96 -4.06 8.17
N THR A 545 -21.65 -4.17 7.99
CA THR A 545 -20.95 -5.47 8.07
C THR A 545 -21.16 -6.12 9.43
N ALA A 546 -21.00 -5.36 10.52
CA ALA A 546 -21.19 -5.86 11.88
C ALA A 546 -22.63 -6.30 12.14
N SER A 547 -23.63 -5.65 11.53
CA SER A 547 -25.06 -5.97 11.73
C SER A 547 -25.43 -7.37 11.24
N ASN A 548 -24.70 -7.92 10.25
CA ASN A 548 -24.98 -9.25 9.70
C ASN A 548 -23.75 -9.90 9.05
N LYS A 549 -22.75 -10.23 9.88
CA LYS A 549 -21.44 -10.78 9.46
C LYS A 549 -21.51 -12.06 8.64
N GLU A 550 -22.50 -12.91 8.91
CA GLU A 550 -22.62 -14.21 8.23
C GLU A 550 -23.15 -14.07 6.81
N GLN A 551 -24.01 -13.08 6.57
CA GLN A 551 -24.70 -12.90 5.29
C GLN A 551 -24.07 -11.84 4.39
N TYR A 552 -23.43 -10.82 4.97
CA TYR A 552 -22.78 -9.75 4.22
C TYR A 552 -21.31 -10.10 3.96
N ALA A 553 -21.03 -10.67 2.79
CA ALA A 553 -19.66 -11.02 2.37
C ALA A 553 -18.81 -9.76 2.14
N GLN A 554 -19.43 -8.69 1.60
CA GLN A 554 -18.76 -7.43 1.34
C GLN A 554 -19.76 -6.29 1.31
N VAL A 555 -19.38 -5.14 1.89
CA VAL A 555 -20.20 -3.93 1.93
C VAL A 555 -19.37 -2.76 1.43
N LEU A 556 -19.96 -1.96 0.57
CA LEU A 556 -19.44 -0.70 0.06
C LEU A 556 -20.48 0.40 0.27
N VAL A 557 -20.04 1.56 0.74
CA VAL A 557 -20.91 2.73 0.88
C VAL A 557 -20.32 3.92 0.10
N VAL A 558 -21.18 4.62 -0.60
CA VAL A 558 -20.84 5.87 -1.32
C VAL A 558 -21.95 6.90 -1.16
N GLY A 559 -21.63 8.16 -1.29
CA GLY A 559 -22.63 9.23 -1.36
C GLY A 559 -23.08 9.45 -2.81
N ILE A 560 -24.37 9.33 -3.11
CA ILE A 560 -24.95 9.59 -4.42
C ILE A 560 -25.80 10.86 -4.43
N LYS A 561 -25.83 11.57 -5.56
CA LYS A 561 -26.69 12.74 -5.72
C LYS A 561 -28.15 12.31 -5.90
N VAL A 562 -29.03 12.94 -5.12
CA VAL A 562 -30.48 12.82 -5.29
C VAL A 562 -30.99 14.13 -5.87
N PRO A 563 -31.83 14.10 -6.91
CA PRO A 563 -32.35 15.31 -7.51
C PRO A 563 -33.06 16.22 -6.49
N LYS A 564 -32.83 17.53 -6.60
CA LYS A 564 -33.42 18.57 -5.75
C LYS A 564 -33.11 18.51 -4.25
N TYR A 565 -32.22 17.60 -3.82
CA TYR A 565 -31.70 17.55 -2.45
C TYR A 565 -30.28 18.06 -2.41
N GLU A 566 -29.96 18.81 -1.35
CA GLU A 566 -28.59 19.28 -1.08
C GLU A 566 -27.76 18.16 -0.48
N GLY A 567 -26.49 18.06 -0.93
CA GLY A 567 -25.57 17.01 -0.48
C GLY A 567 -25.69 15.72 -1.29
N ARG A 568 -25.39 14.60 -0.64
CA ARG A 568 -25.42 13.24 -1.20
C ARG A 568 -26.04 12.29 -0.20
N ALA A 569 -26.91 11.41 -0.65
CA ALA A 569 -27.52 10.38 0.18
C ALA A 569 -26.64 9.13 0.23
N GLY A 570 -26.63 8.44 1.36
CA GLY A 570 -25.91 7.17 1.52
C GLY A 570 -26.51 6.10 0.61
N PHE A 571 -25.63 5.47 -0.18
CA PHE A 571 -25.94 4.34 -1.05
C PHE A 571 -25.02 3.18 -0.68
N ALA A 572 -25.60 2.10 -0.16
CA ALA A 572 -24.87 0.88 0.17
C ALA A 572 -24.97 -0.14 -0.97
N VAL A 573 -23.85 -0.74 -1.34
CA VAL A 573 -23.75 -1.84 -2.28
C VAL A 573 -23.25 -3.06 -1.51
N ILE A 574 -24.04 -4.12 -1.50
CA ILE A 574 -23.79 -5.30 -0.67
C ILE A 574 -23.65 -6.54 -1.54
N LYS A 575 -22.56 -7.28 -1.36
CA LYS A 575 -22.40 -8.65 -1.85
C LYS A 575 -22.79 -9.59 -0.73
N LEU A 576 -23.68 -10.53 -1.04
CA LEU A 576 -24.09 -11.56 -0.09
C LEU A 576 -23.15 -12.77 -0.12
N THR A 577 -23.09 -13.50 0.97
CA THR A 577 -22.45 -14.83 1.04
C THR A 577 -23.22 -15.86 0.22
N ASP A 578 -24.57 -15.77 0.25
CA ASP A 578 -25.47 -16.56 -0.58
C ASP A 578 -26.29 -15.62 -1.48
N ASN A 579 -25.96 -15.61 -2.76
CA ASN A 579 -26.64 -14.78 -3.77
C ASN A 579 -28.01 -15.37 -4.23
N SER A 580 -28.39 -16.55 -3.78
CA SER A 580 -29.64 -17.21 -4.16
C SER A 580 -30.90 -16.63 -3.48
N LEU A 581 -30.70 -15.72 -2.50
CA LEU A 581 -31.80 -15.10 -1.76
C LEU A 581 -32.73 -14.30 -2.68
N ASP A 582 -34.03 -14.52 -2.55
CA ASP A 582 -35.06 -13.76 -3.28
C ASP A 582 -35.24 -12.34 -2.68
N ILE A 583 -36.05 -11.52 -3.34
CA ILE A 583 -36.31 -10.13 -2.96
C ILE A 583 -36.92 -10.06 -1.54
N THR A 584 -37.78 -11.01 -1.16
CA THR A 584 -38.44 -11.03 0.14
C THR A 584 -37.44 -11.31 1.25
N ALA A 585 -36.57 -12.30 1.05
CA ALA A 585 -35.49 -12.62 1.97
C ALA A 585 -34.48 -11.48 2.11
N LYS A 586 -34.08 -10.82 1.00
CA LYS A 586 -33.23 -9.63 0.99
C LYS A 586 -33.87 -8.46 1.75
N THR A 587 -35.18 -8.21 1.56
CA THR A 587 -35.91 -7.17 2.29
C THR A 587 -35.92 -7.44 3.80
N LYS A 588 -36.20 -8.69 4.19
CA LYS A 588 -36.16 -9.10 5.60
C LYS A 588 -34.76 -8.91 6.19
N LEU A 589 -33.73 -9.36 5.49
CA LEU A 589 -32.32 -9.25 5.90
C LEU A 589 -31.93 -7.79 6.18
N LEU A 590 -32.29 -6.85 5.29
CA LEU A 590 -32.04 -5.44 5.49
C LEU A 590 -32.75 -4.87 6.71
N ASN A 591 -34.02 -5.24 6.92
CA ASN A 591 -34.79 -4.76 8.06
C ASN A 591 -34.28 -5.35 9.40
N ASP A 592 -33.83 -6.60 9.41
CA ASP A 592 -33.18 -7.22 10.56
C ASP A 592 -31.84 -6.52 10.89
N SER A 593 -31.09 -6.13 9.85
CA SER A 593 -29.86 -5.36 10.01
C SER A 593 -30.12 -3.96 10.54
N LEU A 594 -31.18 -3.28 10.04
CA LEU A 594 -31.53 -1.92 10.46
C LEU A 594 -31.68 -1.76 11.97
N GLY A 595 -32.28 -2.74 12.63
CA GLY A 595 -32.47 -2.76 14.09
C GLY A 595 -31.16 -2.92 14.90
N ARG A 596 -30.08 -3.27 14.23
CA ARG A 596 -28.75 -3.49 14.84
C ARG A 596 -27.75 -2.36 14.53
N LEU A 597 -28.11 -1.43 13.64
CA LEU A 597 -27.24 -0.30 13.26
C LEU A 597 -27.23 0.74 14.40
N ASN A 598 -26.04 1.08 14.87
CA ASN A 598 -25.83 2.19 15.80
C ASN A 598 -25.31 3.42 15.02
N LEU A 599 -26.15 3.93 14.11
CA LEU A 599 -25.83 5.08 13.28
C LEU A 599 -26.86 6.19 13.52
N PRO A 600 -26.44 7.46 13.51
CA PRO A 600 -27.39 8.58 13.49
C PRO A 600 -28.20 8.55 12.19
N SER A 601 -29.40 9.09 12.22
CA SER A 601 -30.35 9.03 11.09
C SER A 601 -29.80 9.56 9.77
N TYR A 602 -28.97 10.61 9.82
CA TYR A 602 -28.33 11.19 8.65
C TYR A 602 -27.26 10.26 8.01
N ALA A 603 -26.66 9.35 8.79
CA ALA A 603 -25.67 8.41 8.30
C ALA A 603 -26.28 7.08 7.82
N MET A 604 -27.55 6.83 8.08
CA MET A 604 -28.25 5.65 7.58
C MET A 604 -28.23 5.64 6.04
N PRO A 605 -27.80 4.53 5.39
CA PRO A 605 -27.84 4.43 3.94
C PRO A 605 -29.30 4.44 3.45
N LEU A 606 -29.65 5.49 2.70
CA LEU A 606 -31.01 5.64 2.20
C LEU A 606 -31.33 4.67 1.08
N PHE A 607 -30.32 4.25 0.34
CA PHE A 607 -30.49 3.33 -0.78
C PHE A 607 -29.54 2.14 -0.62
N VAL A 608 -30.01 0.95 -0.98
CA VAL A 608 -29.22 -0.29 -0.92
C VAL A 608 -29.41 -1.09 -2.21
N LYS A 609 -28.33 -1.63 -2.74
CA LYS A 609 -28.32 -2.55 -3.88
C LYS A 609 -27.51 -3.80 -3.53
N PHE A 610 -28.06 -4.97 -3.86
CA PHE A 610 -27.31 -6.21 -3.81
C PHE A 610 -26.67 -6.49 -5.17
N VAL A 611 -25.42 -6.98 -5.14
CA VAL A 611 -24.65 -7.30 -6.35
C VAL A 611 -23.96 -8.64 -6.20
N ASP A 612 -23.74 -9.32 -7.32
CA ASP A 612 -22.98 -10.58 -7.31
C ASP A 612 -21.49 -10.32 -7.05
N GLU A 613 -20.96 -9.20 -7.58
CA GLU A 613 -19.59 -8.78 -7.37
C GLU A 613 -19.44 -7.27 -7.23
N ILE A 614 -18.61 -6.84 -6.26
CA ILE A 614 -18.19 -5.44 -6.14
C ILE A 614 -16.98 -5.22 -7.05
N LYS A 615 -17.05 -4.23 -7.94
CA LYS A 615 -15.95 -3.91 -8.87
C LYS A 615 -14.71 -3.44 -8.12
N MET A 616 -13.57 -4.04 -8.47
CA MET A 616 -12.27 -3.76 -7.85
C MET A 616 -11.23 -3.41 -8.90
N THR A 617 -10.13 -2.82 -8.44
CA THR A 617 -8.89 -2.70 -9.19
C THR A 617 -8.13 -4.03 -9.15
N ASP A 618 -7.12 -4.19 -9.99
CA ASP A 618 -6.25 -5.38 -10.04
C ASP A 618 -5.50 -5.67 -8.73
N ASN A 619 -5.34 -4.66 -7.89
CA ASN A 619 -4.77 -4.78 -6.54
C ASN A 619 -5.83 -4.94 -5.43
N HIS A 620 -7.01 -5.43 -5.79
CA HIS A 620 -8.13 -5.70 -4.88
C HIS A 620 -8.62 -4.47 -4.07
N LYS A 621 -8.48 -3.26 -4.63
CA LYS A 621 -9.09 -2.05 -4.07
C LYS A 621 -10.42 -1.79 -4.74
N ILE A 622 -11.42 -1.46 -3.92
CA ILE A 622 -12.77 -1.19 -4.41
C ILE A 622 -12.80 0.06 -5.29
N LEU A 623 -13.47 -0.03 -6.45
CA LEU A 623 -13.66 1.07 -7.40
C LEU A 623 -14.90 1.92 -7.01
N LYS A 624 -14.81 2.66 -5.88
CA LYS A 624 -15.91 3.50 -5.36
C LYS A 624 -16.49 4.48 -6.40
N LYS A 625 -15.65 4.99 -7.31
CA LYS A 625 -16.06 5.96 -8.35
C LYS A 625 -17.20 5.44 -9.22
N VAL A 626 -17.17 4.18 -9.64
CA VAL A 626 -18.19 3.56 -10.50
C VAL A 626 -19.56 3.61 -9.83
N TYR A 627 -19.60 3.38 -8.52
CA TYR A 627 -20.85 3.39 -7.75
C TYR A 627 -21.29 4.81 -7.39
N ARG A 628 -20.38 5.73 -7.17
CA ARG A 628 -20.66 7.14 -6.86
C ARG A 628 -21.26 7.90 -8.05
N GLU A 629 -20.87 7.56 -9.26
CA GLU A 629 -21.36 8.15 -10.50
C GLU A 629 -22.61 7.45 -11.03
N GLN A 630 -23.03 6.37 -10.38
CA GLN A 630 -24.25 5.66 -10.75
C GLN A 630 -25.46 6.57 -10.52
N LYS A 631 -26.21 6.81 -11.58
CA LYS A 631 -27.51 7.48 -11.48
C LYS A 631 -28.51 6.45 -10.98
N LEU A 632 -29.31 6.80 -9.97
CA LEU A 632 -30.46 5.98 -9.61
C LEU A 632 -31.40 5.93 -10.83
N PRO A 633 -31.90 4.76 -11.19
CA PRO A 633 -32.58 4.58 -12.47
C PRO A 633 -33.84 5.40 -12.54
N LYS A 634 -34.07 6.02 -13.71
CA LYS A 634 -35.34 6.58 -14.11
C LYS A 634 -36.36 5.49 -14.55
N GLY A 635 -36.25 4.33 -14.06
CA GLY A 635 -37.06 3.18 -14.34
C GLY A 635 -36.36 1.91 -13.87
N LEU A 636 -37.07 1.09 -13.17
CA LEU A 636 -36.65 -0.22 -12.72
C LEU A 636 -36.75 -1.18 -13.92
N ASP A 637 -35.89 -1.03 -14.92
CA ASP A 637 -35.78 -1.99 -16.01
C ASP A 637 -34.98 -3.22 -15.54
N GLY A 638 -35.72 -4.17 -15.13
CA GLY A 638 -35.55 -5.62 -15.23
C GLY A 638 -34.55 -6.30 -14.29
N ASN A 639 -33.32 -5.87 -13.97
CA ASN A 639 -32.36 -6.67 -13.20
C ASN A 639 -31.70 -5.94 -12.01
N ASP A 640 -31.98 -4.68 -11.80
CA ASP A 640 -31.31 -3.86 -10.79
C ASP A 640 -32.25 -3.41 -9.65
N THR A 641 -32.65 -4.36 -8.79
CA THR A 641 -33.49 -4.03 -7.62
C THR A 641 -32.73 -3.15 -6.65
N ILE A 642 -33.26 -1.95 -6.40
CA ILE A 642 -32.80 -1.03 -5.36
C ILE A 642 -33.81 -1.05 -4.22
N PHE A 643 -33.28 -1.11 -3.00
CA PHE A 643 -34.05 -0.95 -1.78
C PHE A 643 -33.84 0.46 -1.25
N TRP A 644 -34.86 1.05 -0.62
CA TRP A 644 -34.73 2.36 -0.01
C TRP A 644 -35.33 2.40 1.41
N LEU A 645 -34.76 3.23 2.28
CA LEU A 645 -35.17 3.37 3.66
C LEU A 645 -36.36 4.33 3.78
N LYS A 646 -37.54 3.79 3.67
CA LYS A 646 -38.77 4.57 3.70
C LYS A 646 -39.08 5.13 5.07
N ASN A 647 -39.18 6.46 5.17
CA ASN A 647 -39.47 7.19 6.39
C ASN A 647 -38.52 6.88 7.55
N TYR A 648 -37.30 6.45 7.28
CA TYR A 648 -36.31 5.99 8.28
C TYR A 648 -36.80 4.83 9.20
N LYS A 649 -37.78 4.05 8.72
CA LYS A 649 -38.40 2.98 9.53
C LYS A 649 -38.11 1.59 8.98
N ARG A 650 -38.11 1.43 7.66
CA ARG A 650 -37.91 0.12 7.04
C ARG A 650 -37.41 0.23 5.62
N TYR A 651 -36.67 -0.77 5.19
CA TYR A 651 -36.31 -0.93 3.79
C TYR A 651 -37.45 -1.57 3.00
N GLU A 652 -37.78 -0.99 1.87
CA GLU A 652 -38.70 -1.49 0.87
C GLU A 652 -38.05 -1.43 -0.52
N VAL A 653 -38.57 -2.20 -1.48
CA VAL A 653 -38.16 -2.07 -2.88
C VAL A 653 -38.55 -0.68 -3.39
N LEU A 654 -37.60 0.02 -3.99
CA LEU A 654 -37.80 1.31 -4.59
C LEU A 654 -38.62 1.14 -5.89
N THR A 655 -39.85 1.66 -5.94
CA THR A 655 -40.68 1.66 -7.14
C THR A 655 -40.48 2.93 -7.95
N ALA A 656 -40.91 2.92 -9.23
CA ALA A 656 -40.90 4.12 -10.07
C ALA A 656 -41.76 5.25 -9.45
N ALA A 657 -42.90 4.89 -8.85
CA ALA A 657 -43.77 5.85 -8.16
C ALA A 657 -43.10 6.47 -6.92
N ASP A 658 -42.34 5.65 -6.14
CA ASP A 658 -41.57 6.17 -5.02
C ASP A 658 -40.50 7.15 -5.51
N TRP A 659 -39.80 6.81 -6.61
CA TRP A 659 -38.77 7.69 -7.18
C TRP A 659 -39.36 9.02 -7.71
N GLU A 660 -40.47 8.96 -8.40
CA GLU A 660 -41.21 10.18 -8.85
C GLU A 660 -41.61 11.04 -7.65
N ALA A 661 -42.10 10.43 -6.58
CA ALA A 661 -42.47 11.13 -5.35
C ALA A 661 -41.27 11.75 -4.64
N ILE A 662 -40.10 11.10 -4.65
CA ILE A 662 -38.83 11.63 -4.16
C ILE A 662 -38.35 12.81 -5.01
N ASP A 663 -38.38 12.66 -6.35
CA ASP A 663 -38.02 13.73 -7.29
C ASP A 663 -38.96 14.93 -7.20
N ALA A 664 -40.25 14.69 -7.00
CA ALA A 664 -41.25 15.73 -6.77
C ALA A 664 -41.18 16.36 -5.37
N GLN A 665 -40.34 15.82 -4.46
CA GLN A 665 -40.25 16.23 -3.04
C GLN A 665 -41.57 16.06 -2.24
N THR A 666 -42.48 15.22 -2.72
CA THR A 666 -43.72 14.88 -2.00
C THR A 666 -43.46 13.90 -0.85
N ILE A 667 -42.36 13.15 -0.93
CA ILE A 667 -41.84 12.35 0.16
C ILE A 667 -40.52 12.99 0.62
N LYS A 668 -40.39 13.21 1.94
CA LYS A 668 -39.11 13.71 2.55
C LYS A 668 -38.15 12.56 2.79
N LEU A 669 -36.95 12.66 2.26
CA LEU A 669 -35.81 11.77 2.56
C LEU A 669 -35.14 12.16 3.86
#